data_7319b6d3fda21f062f73ea262aeedfae
#
_entry.id   7319b6d3fda21f062f73ea262aeedfae
#
_cell.length_a   1.000
_cell.length_b   1.000
_cell.length_c   1.000
_cell.angle_alpha   90.00
_cell.angle_beta   90.00
_cell.angle_gamma   90.00
#
_symmetry.space_group_name_H-M   'P 1'
#
loop_
_entity.id
_entity.type
_entity.pdbx_description
1 polymer ?
#
loop_
_entity_poly.entity_id
_entity_poly.type
_entity_poly.pdbx_seq_one_letter_code
_entity_poly.pdbx_strand_id
1 'polypeptide(L)'
;MNKRFSDQSSHPRRGSKTMLTRTLVLCCAGLVTGLAIVLLHAQHPIAVSAQGIQKQEDQLIRDFKLPSTPAEAPIYRPQAPVYQPEPEPATVEAVSEPSVAPVEPVASEAPTPQPEKKAEISKPQNAAPMSQYVLQFNRSPAIGNRFRLQGTYAEARIGFTRPKNWNVKSAKAVIRFQHSPAIISDKSNLIVRVNDTSIGSVPMNLKNAQIGEAIVNIPANLVQDYNEITIVAQQTNSATCANPDDKVLWSEVLPDSKVILDYQPQSLALDFSRYPFPFFDNLGLDTPRLNYLLPAQINEAWLTATSRFHTHFGRLADFRSLETSLVKDTKKFEWNDRLVIIGTPQDQPTLKSLKLPLNIANNQILDGSKNALPENVGVLMLTTLNNGNVPVIVASGNGAEGVAKAVQFLVQPNSSQIGSGQVVLVRDVAEVASPNSRSWERYLPLQDSFQLSALKGLDNKPFKDVTVRGTSAPPVQFQFRSMPDDRMLRGSSMNLKYSYSAQVNSRKSSVSVRIDGVTIGSKKLTSENGGNNELLNVDLPPNLIKSDSVIDVAFDLYPRETVKCGQVGDQQLWGTVHSTTDFNLKRENSVELPDLKLLTTGYPFAAPQDLSKTAIVVPDSPTEADVMTVLKFSERMGRLSQANSVKLDVFTASNLPETVKNDRHLVAIGVRDRFPIKEMLEANSGFRIMDAFARESGKDQIHALPDQGGVIKSMLSPWNRDRTMVALTAQTDSGLKQVQDVLSNDLWFYQLKEDTALISTNQVNPSPYDSNAYQMQFLNQSERRRIENTTALSKARQLLQEQWYLLPIGIIASSLLLYGIAQILLKRVAG
;
A
#
# COMPACT_ATOMS: atom_id res chain seq x y z
N MET A 1 -23.88 49.53 -75.67
CA MET A 1 -25.26 49.80 -76.11
C MET A 1 -26.11 50.12 -74.87
N ASN A 2 -26.33 51.38 -74.69
CA ASN A 2 -27.62 52.09 -74.55
C ASN A 2 -28.64 51.49 -73.60
N LYS A 3 -29.24 52.19 -72.75
CA LYS A 3 -29.66 53.57 -72.42
C LYS A 3 -30.49 53.49 -71.14
N ARG A 4 -30.24 54.33 -70.15
CA ARG A 4 -31.04 55.54 -69.84
C ARG A 4 -32.36 55.37 -69.06
N PHE A 5 -32.39 56.21 -68.00
CA PHE A 5 -33.46 57.03 -67.39
C PHE A 5 -34.47 56.29 -66.52
N SER A 6 -34.92 56.77 -65.38
CA SER A 6 -35.03 58.17 -64.86
C SER A 6 -35.51 58.14 -63.42
N ASP A 7 -35.04 59.14 -62.73
CA ASP A 7 -35.66 59.90 -61.64
C ASP A 7 -37.06 59.55 -61.13
N GLN A 8 -37.26 59.50 -59.85
CA GLN A 8 -37.99 60.49 -59.08
C GLN A 8 -38.02 60.17 -57.55
N SER A 9 -37.51 61.10 -56.83
CA SER A 9 -38.08 61.92 -55.76
C SER A 9 -38.45 61.17 -54.40
N SER A 10 -37.68 61.45 -53.44
CA SER A 10 -38.02 62.06 -52.15
C SER A 10 -39.14 61.48 -51.28
N HIS A 11 -38.76 60.94 -50.13
CA HIS A 11 -39.13 61.52 -48.82
C HIS A 11 -38.39 60.77 -47.72
N PRO A 12 -37.88 61.43 -46.68
CA PRO A 12 -37.12 60.81 -45.61
C PRO A 12 -38.08 60.27 -44.53
N ARG A 13 -38.12 58.94 -44.35
CA ARG A 13 -38.77 58.36 -43.19
C ARG A 13 -37.88 58.58 -41.92
N ARG A 14 -38.08 59.67 -41.22
CA ARG A 14 -37.68 59.98 -39.91
C ARG A 14 -38.50 59.17 -38.89
N GLY A 15 -38.31 57.87 -38.82
CA GLY A 15 -39.09 57.06 -37.83
C GLY A 15 -38.43 55.82 -37.33
N SER A 16 -37.40 55.34 -38.02
CA SER A 16 -36.80 53.99 -37.70
C SER A 16 -35.60 54.07 -36.75
N LYS A 17 -34.91 55.18 -36.72
CA LYS A 17 -33.70 55.30 -35.87
C LYS A 17 -33.98 55.45 -34.36
N THR A 18 -35.10 56.05 -33.99
CA THR A 18 -35.50 56.23 -32.59
C THR A 18 -36.12 54.99 -31.95
N MET A 19 -36.68 54.09 -32.79
CA MET A 19 -37.27 52.84 -32.31
C MET A 19 -36.18 51.81 -32.03
N LEU A 20 -35.15 51.70 -32.89
CA LEU A 20 -34.03 50.78 -32.71
C LEU A 20 -33.17 51.13 -31.49
N THR A 21 -32.96 52.44 -31.26
CA THR A 21 -32.20 52.94 -30.08
C THR A 21 -32.97 52.72 -28.77
N ARG A 22 -34.30 52.88 -28.79
CA ARG A 22 -35.14 52.63 -27.62
C ARG A 22 -35.21 51.14 -27.26
N THR A 23 -35.29 50.25 -28.29
CA THR A 23 -35.32 48.81 -28.09
C THR A 23 -33.97 48.29 -27.57
N LEU A 24 -32.86 48.80 -28.10
CA LEU A 24 -31.50 48.41 -27.61
C LEU A 24 -31.23 48.90 -26.19
N VAL A 25 -31.67 50.12 -25.84
CA VAL A 25 -31.54 50.68 -24.50
C VAL A 25 -32.43 49.92 -23.48
N LEU A 26 -33.65 49.55 -23.90
CA LEU A 26 -34.54 48.73 -23.08
C LEU A 26 -34.02 47.31 -22.86
N CYS A 27 -33.44 46.67 -23.88
CA CYS A 27 -32.79 45.36 -23.72
C CYS A 27 -31.57 45.40 -22.82
N CYS A 28 -30.72 46.43 -22.96
CA CYS A 28 -29.55 46.61 -22.07
C CYS A 28 -29.95 46.97 -20.63
N ALA A 29 -31.01 47.81 -20.46
CA ALA A 29 -31.53 48.10 -19.12
C ALA A 29 -32.18 46.87 -18.46
N GLY A 30 -32.90 46.05 -19.25
CA GLY A 30 -33.46 44.78 -18.77
C GLY A 30 -32.41 43.77 -18.32
N LEU A 31 -31.28 43.67 -19.03
CA LEU A 31 -30.14 42.81 -18.67
C LEU A 31 -29.43 43.31 -17.41
N VAL A 32 -29.25 44.64 -17.27
CA VAL A 32 -28.60 45.23 -16.10
C VAL A 32 -29.49 45.11 -14.87
N THR A 33 -30.81 45.32 -14.98
CA THR A 33 -31.75 45.12 -13.88
C THR A 33 -31.91 43.65 -13.50
N GLY A 34 -31.94 42.74 -14.47
CA GLY A 34 -31.94 41.30 -14.21
C GLY A 34 -30.67 40.83 -13.47
N LEU A 35 -29.51 41.34 -13.87
CA LEU A 35 -28.24 41.04 -13.21
C LEU A 35 -28.13 41.67 -11.82
N ALA A 36 -28.67 42.87 -11.60
CA ALA A 36 -28.72 43.55 -10.31
C ALA A 36 -29.66 42.81 -9.33
N ILE A 37 -30.75 42.25 -9.80
CA ILE A 37 -31.66 41.42 -8.98
C ILE A 37 -30.99 40.10 -8.62
N VAL A 38 -30.25 39.47 -9.53
CA VAL A 38 -29.47 38.27 -9.24
C VAL A 38 -28.30 38.55 -8.26
N LEU A 39 -27.64 39.70 -8.40
CA LEU A 39 -26.59 40.13 -7.48
C LEU A 39 -27.13 40.57 -6.10
N LEU A 40 -28.32 41.14 -6.02
CA LEU A 40 -28.96 41.46 -4.75
C LEU A 40 -29.45 40.19 -4.02
N HIS A 41 -29.89 39.17 -4.75
CA HIS A 41 -30.19 37.86 -4.16
C HIS A 41 -28.95 37.05 -3.82
N ALA A 42 -27.78 37.27 -4.49
CA ALA A 42 -26.51 36.70 -4.18
C ALA A 42 -25.78 37.42 -3.03
N GLN A 43 -26.17 38.67 -2.70
CA GLN A 43 -25.64 39.40 -1.56
C GLN A 43 -26.36 39.14 -0.23
N HIS A 44 -27.42 38.35 -0.25
CA HIS A 44 -27.81 37.66 0.96
C HIS A 44 -27.05 36.33 1.01
N PRO A 45 -25.81 36.32 1.50
CA PRO A 45 -25.21 35.04 1.85
C PRO A 45 -26.13 34.47 2.89
N ILE A 46 -26.34 33.22 2.80
CA ILE A 46 -26.66 32.31 3.86
C ILE A 46 -25.56 32.45 4.97
N ALA A 47 -25.31 33.67 5.42
CA ALA A 47 -24.56 33.99 6.64
C ALA A 47 -25.46 33.85 7.89
N VAL A 48 -26.75 33.54 7.68
CA VAL A 48 -27.67 33.19 8.78
C VAL A 48 -27.42 31.78 9.28
N SER A 49 -26.71 30.91 8.53
CA SER A 49 -26.57 29.55 9.01
C SER A 49 -25.42 29.36 10.02
N ALA A 50 -24.31 30.06 9.91
CA ALA A 50 -23.19 29.81 10.80
C ALA A 50 -23.42 30.36 12.21
N GLN A 51 -23.97 31.56 12.36
CA GLN A 51 -24.33 32.12 13.66
C GLN A 51 -25.61 31.49 14.25
N GLY A 52 -26.54 31.02 13.40
CA GLY A 52 -27.71 30.29 13.85
C GLY A 52 -27.40 28.89 14.32
N ILE A 53 -26.50 28.20 13.63
CA ILE A 53 -26.01 26.85 13.99
C ILE A 53 -25.17 26.95 15.28
N GLN A 54 -24.27 27.93 15.38
CA GLN A 54 -23.46 28.15 16.58
C GLN A 54 -24.32 28.49 17.81
N LYS A 55 -25.38 29.31 17.66
CA LYS A 55 -26.32 29.55 18.74
C LYS A 55 -27.17 28.33 19.11
N GLN A 56 -27.52 27.49 18.16
CA GLN A 56 -28.21 26.23 18.39
C GLN A 56 -27.32 25.17 19.02
N GLU A 57 -26.04 25.10 18.60
CA GLU A 57 -25.05 24.24 19.26
C GLU A 57 -24.74 24.71 20.68
N ASP A 58 -24.58 26.02 20.91
CA ASP A 58 -24.38 26.59 22.25
C ASP A 58 -25.60 26.40 23.16
N GLN A 59 -26.82 26.38 22.61
CA GLN A 59 -28.05 26.06 23.36
C GLN A 59 -28.14 24.59 23.67
N LEU A 60 -27.85 23.71 22.73
CA LEU A 60 -27.80 22.25 22.92
C LEU A 60 -26.73 21.87 23.96
N ILE A 61 -25.54 22.53 23.93
CA ILE A 61 -24.48 22.30 24.92
C ILE A 61 -24.89 22.79 26.32
N ARG A 62 -25.64 23.89 26.44
CA ARG A 62 -26.16 24.38 27.73
C ARG A 62 -27.30 23.54 28.31
N ASP A 63 -28.14 22.95 27.45
CA ASP A 63 -29.26 22.11 27.88
C ASP A 63 -28.83 20.65 28.13
N PHE A 64 -27.63 20.26 27.72
CA PHE A 64 -27.06 18.95 28.00
C PHE A 64 -26.49 18.94 29.43
N LYS A 65 -27.34 18.70 30.39
CA LYS A 65 -26.91 18.34 31.75
C LYS A 65 -26.30 16.95 31.70
N LEU A 66 -24.99 16.88 31.72
CA LEU A 66 -24.30 15.64 32.08
C LEU A 66 -24.84 15.15 33.44
N PRO A 67 -25.21 13.89 33.57
CA PRO A 67 -25.51 13.33 34.87
C PRO A 67 -24.32 13.57 35.78
N SER A 68 -24.54 14.12 36.94
CA SER A 68 -23.54 14.37 37.97
C SER A 68 -22.68 13.12 38.13
N THR A 69 -21.37 13.26 37.95
CA THR A 69 -20.33 12.24 38.15
C THR A 69 -20.67 11.48 39.44
N PRO A 70 -20.77 10.13 39.38
CA PRO A 70 -20.72 9.34 40.59
C PRO A 70 -19.38 9.57 41.27
N ALA A 71 -19.39 9.66 42.60
CA ALA A 71 -18.20 9.82 43.41
C ALA A 71 -17.07 8.88 42.97
N GLU A 72 -15.83 9.42 42.97
CA GLU A 72 -14.62 8.76 42.61
C GLU A 72 -14.59 7.31 43.07
N ALA A 73 -14.58 6.38 42.13
CA ALA A 73 -14.21 5.02 42.40
C ALA A 73 -12.73 4.98 42.77
N PRO A 74 -12.31 4.25 43.81
CA PRO A 74 -10.91 4.22 44.22
C PRO A 74 -10.05 3.73 43.06
N ILE A 75 -8.99 4.47 42.77
CA ILE A 75 -7.96 4.14 41.79
C ILE A 75 -7.32 2.82 42.21
N TYR A 76 -7.71 1.74 41.55
CA TYR A 76 -7.04 0.44 41.68
C TYR A 76 -5.67 0.54 41.02
N ARG A 77 -4.62 0.74 41.81
CA ARG A 77 -3.22 0.52 41.38
C ARG A 77 -3.02 -1.00 41.35
N PRO A 78 -2.69 -1.61 40.22
CA PRO A 78 -2.24 -3.00 40.24
C PRO A 78 -0.93 -3.07 41.03
N GLN A 79 -0.95 -3.74 42.14
CA GLN A 79 0.27 -4.18 42.83
C GLN A 79 0.96 -5.21 41.92
N ALA A 80 2.24 -5.05 41.73
CA ALA A 80 3.06 -6.03 41.03
C ALA A 80 2.87 -7.41 41.71
N PRO A 81 2.76 -8.50 40.93
CA PRO A 81 2.62 -9.81 41.50
C PRO A 81 3.86 -10.12 42.31
N VAL A 82 3.65 -10.34 43.63
CA VAL A 82 4.64 -10.91 44.51
C VAL A 82 4.84 -12.37 44.12
N TYR A 83 6.02 -12.65 43.61
CA TYR A 83 6.44 -14.02 43.29
C TYR A 83 6.48 -14.85 44.57
N GLN A 84 5.53 -15.74 44.79
CA GLN A 84 5.62 -16.82 45.76
C GLN A 84 6.25 -18.00 45.03
N PRO A 85 7.34 -18.61 45.58
CA PRO A 85 7.87 -19.82 45.00
C PRO A 85 6.87 -20.97 45.17
N GLU A 86 6.66 -21.69 44.08
CA GLU A 86 5.83 -22.88 43.99
C GLU A 86 6.43 -23.99 44.88
N PRO A 87 5.62 -24.73 45.66
CA PRO A 87 6.13 -25.84 46.44
C PRO A 87 6.57 -27.01 45.53
N GLU A 88 7.73 -27.60 45.84
CA GLU A 88 8.27 -28.77 45.15
C GLU A 88 7.24 -29.92 45.09
N PRO A 89 7.13 -30.64 43.95
CA PRO A 89 6.24 -31.79 43.85
C PRO A 89 6.71 -32.93 44.69
N ALA A 90 5.82 -33.41 45.57
CA ALA A 90 6.01 -34.59 46.38
C ALA A 90 6.26 -35.84 45.51
N THR A 91 7.30 -36.57 45.80
CA THR A 91 7.64 -37.88 45.27
C THR A 91 6.50 -38.87 45.50
N VAL A 92 5.90 -39.32 44.39
CA VAL A 92 4.93 -40.44 44.42
C VAL A 92 5.72 -41.75 44.21
N GLU A 93 5.63 -42.62 45.17
CA GLU A 93 6.19 -43.98 45.13
C GLU A 93 5.62 -44.82 43.99
N ALA A 94 6.50 -45.54 43.32
CA ALA A 94 6.19 -46.46 42.22
C ALA A 94 5.36 -47.64 42.71
N VAL A 95 4.17 -47.81 42.11
CA VAL A 95 3.38 -49.06 42.22
C VAL A 95 3.82 -50.01 41.09
N SER A 96 4.29 -51.16 41.48
CA SER A 96 4.79 -52.26 40.65
C SER A 96 3.69 -52.83 39.74
N GLU A 97 4.00 -52.97 38.43
CA GLU A 97 3.22 -53.71 37.43
C GLU A 97 3.35 -55.23 37.64
N PRO A 98 2.30 -56.06 37.40
CA PRO A 98 2.43 -57.51 37.36
C PRO A 98 3.01 -57.99 36.02
N SER A 99 4.03 -58.82 36.14
CA SER A 99 4.72 -59.57 35.10
C SER A 99 3.78 -60.51 34.36
N VAL A 100 3.76 -60.43 33.01
CA VAL A 100 3.23 -61.49 32.15
C VAL A 100 4.39 -62.11 31.34
N ALA A 101 4.55 -63.39 31.45
CA ALA A 101 5.60 -64.22 30.85
C ALA A 101 5.50 -64.31 29.32
N PRO A 102 6.64 -64.46 28.61
CA PRO A 102 6.63 -64.54 27.13
C PRO A 102 6.38 -65.98 26.65
N VAL A 103 5.55 -66.04 25.58
CA VAL A 103 5.37 -67.31 24.81
C VAL A 103 6.36 -67.30 23.65
N GLU A 104 7.18 -68.36 23.57
CA GLU A 104 8.11 -68.59 22.44
C GLU A 104 7.34 -68.96 21.17
N PRO A 105 7.78 -68.48 19.97
CA PRO A 105 7.44 -69.15 18.70
C PRO A 105 8.59 -70.03 18.17
N VAL A 106 8.20 -71.14 17.74
CA VAL A 106 8.95 -72.24 17.14
C VAL A 106 9.65 -71.83 15.85
N ALA A 107 10.92 -72.22 15.70
CA ALA A 107 11.78 -72.05 14.57
C ALA A 107 11.32 -72.90 13.37
N SER A 108 11.36 -72.31 12.17
CA SER A 108 11.41 -73.02 10.90
C SER A 108 12.62 -72.54 10.10
N GLU A 109 13.54 -73.47 9.86
CA GLU A 109 14.76 -73.27 9.08
C GLU A 109 14.48 -73.17 7.57
N ALA A 110 15.19 -72.28 6.87
CA ALA A 110 15.58 -72.42 5.46
C ALA A 110 16.51 -71.25 5.04
N PRO A 111 17.22 -71.35 3.94
CA PRO A 111 18.70 -71.49 3.96
C PRO A 111 19.49 -70.23 3.68
N THR A 112 20.75 -70.26 4.03
CA THR A 112 21.80 -69.23 3.92
C THR A 112 22.06 -68.79 2.47
N PRO A 113 22.13 -67.47 2.18
CA PRO A 113 22.89 -66.91 1.05
C PRO A 113 24.15 -66.22 1.49
N GLN A 114 25.14 -66.24 0.66
CA GLN A 114 26.51 -65.72 0.79
C GLN A 114 26.57 -64.16 1.02
N PRO A 115 27.67 -63.62 1.55
CA PRO A 115 27.78 -62.21 1.94
C PRO A 115 28.03 -61.33 0.74
N GLU A 116 27.03 -60.52 0.37
CA GLU A 116 27.22 -59.33 -0.45
C GLU A 116 27.89 -58.23 0.38
N LYS A 117 28.84 -57.52 -0.26
CA LYS A 117 29.56 -56.38 0.28
C LYS A 117 28.60 -55.36 0.81
N LYS A 118 28.65 -55.05 2.11
CA LYS A 118 27.99 -53.92 2.74
C LYS A 118 28.48 -52.61 2.07
N ALA A 119 27.61 -51.93 1.35
CA ALA A 119 27.72 -50.51 1.07
C ALA A 119 27.60 -49.80 2.44
N GLU A 120 28.58 -48.98 2.79
CA GLU A 120 28.52 -48.10 3.97
C GLU A 120 27.27 -47.23 3.84
N ILE A 121 26.29 -47.51 4.69
CA ILE A 121 25.14 -46.62 4.91
C ILE A 121 25.73 -45.42 5.65
N SER A 122 25.89 -44.33 4.94
CA SER A 122 26.18 -43.02 5.50
C SER A 122 25.18 -42.75 6.63
N LYS A 123 25.71 -42.48 7.84
CA LYS A 123 24.91 -42.06 9.00
C LYS A 123 23.91 -41.00 8.62
N PRO A 124 22.65 -41.03 9.06
CA PRO A 124 21.68 -40.01 8.78
C PRO A 124 22.23 -38.67 9.25
N GLN A 125 22.42 -37.74 8.31
CA GLN A 125 22.75 -36.35 8.57
C GLN A 125 21.74 -35.85 9.60
N ASN A 126 22.19 -35.22 10.71
CA ASN A 126 21.32 -34.70 11.75
C ASN A 126 20.14 -33.95 11.15
N ALA A 127 18.95 -34.53 11.24
CA ALA A 127 17.72 -33.87 10.84
C ALA A 127 17.59 -32.56 11.65
N ALA A 128 17.27 -31.45 10.99
CA ALA A 128 17.06 -30.18 11.68
C ALA A 128 16.01 -30.33 12.79
N PRO A 129 16.18 -29.67 13.93
CA PRO A 129 15.25 -29.81 15.06
C PRO A 129 13.84 -29.37 14.64
N MET A 130 12.85 -29.99 15.29
CA MET A 130 11.46 -29.55 15.16
C MET A 130 11.31 -28.13 15.71
N SER A 131 10.59 -27.31 14.97
CA SER A 131 10.29 -25.92 15.32
C SER A 131 8.78 -25.69 15.32
N GLN A 132 8.31 -24.73 16.10
CA GLN A 132 6.90 -24.36 16.18
C GLN A 132 6.71 -22.91 15.76
N TYR A 133 5.69 -22.64 14.97
CA TYR A 133 5.28 -21.28 14.61
C TYR A 133 3.82 -21.04 15.03
N VAL A 134 3.56 -19.87 15.62
CA VAL A 134 2.23 -19.45 16.07
C VAL A 134 1.80 -18.24 15.26
N LEU A 135 0.79 -18.43 14.41
CA LEU A 135 0.16 -17.37 13.63
C LEU A 135 -1.15 -16.96 14.29
N GLN A 136 -1.18 -15.75 14.86
CA GLN A 136 -2.40 -15.17 15.41
C GLN A 136 -3.26 -14.55 14.32
N PHE A 137 -4.59 -14.61 14.46
CA PHE A 137 -5.54 -14.08 13.49
C PHE A 137 -5.46 -12.55 13.33
N ASN A 138 -5.11 -11.83 14.38
CA ASN A 138 -4.93 -10.37 14.35
C ASN A 138 -3.73 -9.89 13.50
N ARG A 139 -2.85 -10.79 13.06
CA ARG A 139 -1.71 -10.46 12.20
C ARG A 139 -2.03 -10.51 10.71
N SER A 140 -3.21 -10.99 10.33
CA SER A 140 -3.64 -10.94 8.94
C SER A 140 -4.13 -9.54 8.59
N PRO A 141 -3.56 -8.86 7.57
CA PRO A 141 -3.96 -7.51 7.18
C PRO A 141 -5.39 -7.44 6.62
N ALA A 142 -5.98 -8.59 6.24
CA ALA A 142 -7.34 -8.66 5.70
C ALA A 142 -8.44 -8.67 6.77
N ILE A 143 -8.06 -8.66 8.07
CA ILE A 143 -9.02 -8.92 9.14
C ILE A 143 -9.03 -7.75 10.11
N GLY A 144 -10.18 -7.06 10.18
CA GLY A 144 -10.49 -6.20 11.31
C GLY A 144 -10.45 -6.97 12.65
N ASN A 145 -10.42 -6.27 13.77
CA ASN A 145 -10.13 -6.83 15.09
C ASN A 145 -11.06 -7.97 15.57
N ARG A 146 -12.21 -8.23 14.91
CA ARG A 146 -13.17 -9.28 15.33
C ARG A 146 -14.02 -9.77 14.16
N PHE A 147 -14.24 -11.10 14.08
CA PHE A 147 -15.18 -11.68 13.14
C PHE A 147 -16.52 -11.89 13.80
N ARG A 148 -17.50 -11.08 13.46
CA ARG A 148 -18.87 -11.24 13.90
C ARG A 148 -19.72 -11.93 12.83
N LEU A 149 -20.20 -13.11 13.15
CA LEU A 149 -21.01 -13.98 12.32
C LEU A 149 -22.48 -13.82 12.76
N GLN A 150 -23.36 -13.32 11.90
CA GLN A 150 -24.75 -13.01 12.23
C GLN A 150 -25.72 -13.82 11.37
N GLY A 151 -26.92 -14.11 11.94
CA GLY A 151 -27.97 -14.87 11.27
C GLY A 151 -27.85 -16.37 11.49
N THR A 152 -28.66 -17.16 10.79
CA THR A 152 -28.68 -18.62 10.94
C THR A 152 -27.47 -19.30 10.29
N TYR A 153 -26.87 -18.65 9.30
CA TYR A 153 -25.66 -19.10 8.59
C TYR A 153 -24.78 -17.89 8.29
N ALA A 154 -23.55 -17.96 8.71
CA ALA A 154 -22.55 -16.95 8.36
C ALA A 154 -21.16 -17.60 8.33
N GLU A 155 -20.26 -17.08 7.51
CA GLU A 155 -18.89 -17.57 7.41
C GLU A 155 -17.86 -16.43 7.47
N ALA A 156 -16.70 -16.74 8.05
CA ALA A 156 -15.50 -15.91 8.01
C ALA A 156 -14.34 -16.72 7.45
N ARG A 157 -13.53 -16.10 6.61
CA ARG A 157 -12.41 -16.72 5.92
C ARG A 157 -11.10 -16.04 6.27
N ILE A 158 -10.09 -16.85 6.56
CA ILE A 158 -8.76 -16.39 6.95
C ILE A 158 -7.73 -17.11 6.10
N GLY A 159 -6.96 -16.35 5.32
CA GLY A 159 -5.87 -16.89 4.53
C GLY A 159 -4.57 -17.02 5.34
N PHE A 160 -3.81 -18.07 5.13
CA PHE A 160 -2.44 -18.18 5.59
C PHE A 160 -1.57 -18.94 4.60
N THR A 161 -0.25 -18.72 4.67
CA THR A 161 0.73 -19.33 3.77
C THR A 161 1.62 -20.29 4.53
N ARG A 162 2.26 -21.22 3.80
CA ARG A 162 3.31 -22.10 4.30
C ARG A 162 4.63 -21.75 3.62
N PRO A 163 5.68 -21.33 4.35
CA PRO A 163 6.99 -21.10 3.78
C PRO A 163 7.54 -22.32 3.01
N LYS A 164 8.20 -22.05 1.88
CA LYS A 164 8.64 -23.10 0.94
C LYS A 164 9.60 -24.13 1.51
N ASN A 165 10.37 -23.75 2.52
CA ASN A 165 11.34 -24.64 3.20
C ASN A 165 10.79 -25.31 4.45
N TRP A 166 9.47 -25.27 4.70
CA TRP A 166 8.85 -25.92 5.85
C TRP A 166 8.21 -27.25 5.48
N ASN A 167 8.67 -28.30 6.12
CA ASN A 167 7.96 -29.58 6.14
C ASN A 167 7.06 -29.62 7.37
N VAL A 168 5.80 -29.25 7.19
CA VAL A 168 4.81 -29.23 8.29
C VAL A 168 4.51 -30.67 8.69
N LYS A 169 4.70 -30.99 9.98
CA LYS A 169 4.46 -32.30 10.57
C LYS A 169 3.12 -32.39 11.25
N SER A 170 2.71 -31.30 11.93
CA SER A 170 1.40 -31.18 12.53
C SER A 170 0.93 -29.71 12.45
N ALA A 171 -0.38 -29.51 12.42
CA ALA A 171 -0.97 -28.20 12.50
C ALA A 171 -2.26 -28.25 13.32
N LYS A 172 -2.57 -27.17 14.04
CA LYS A 172 -3.83 -27.04 14.78
C LYS A 172 -4.32 -25.61 14.77
N ALA A 173 -5.65 -25.45 14.70
CA ALA A 173 -6.33 -24.18 14.90
C ALA A 173 -6.84 -24.10 16.34
N VAL A 174 -6.51 -23.04 17.05
CA VAL A 174 -7.05 -22.71 18.37
C VAL A 174 -8.01 -21.56 18.18
N ILE A 175 -9.30 -21.85 18.21
CA ILE A 175 -10.36 -20.89 17.95
C ILE A 175 -10.93 -20.41 19.28
N ARG A 176 -10.74 -19.13 19.58
CA ARG A 176 -11.38 -18.49 20.72
C ARG A 176 -12.62 -17.76 20.23
N PHE A 177 -13.74 -18.03 20.86
CA PHE A 177 -15.02 -17.53 20.39
C PHE A 177 -16.00 -17.25 21.54
N GLN A 178 -16.99 -16.46 21.25
CA GLN A 178 -18.18 -16.27 22.07
C GLN A 178 -19.42 -16.28 21.18
N HIS A 179 -20.59 -16.53 21.76
CA HIS A 179 -21.84 -16.53 21.01
C HIS A 179 -23.01 -15.98 21.84
N SER A 180 -24.07 -15.63 21.15
CA SER A 180 -25.31 -15.17 21.80
C SER A 180 -25.88 -16.20 22.76
N PRO A 181 -26.34 -15.81 23.94
CA PRO A 181 -26.99 -16.71 24.87
C PRO A 181 -28.40 -17.19 24.41
N ALA A 182 -28.95 -16.57 23.37
CA ALA A 182 -30.23 -16.95 22.78
C ALA A 182 -30.15 -18.15 21.82
N ILE A 183 -28.94 -18.66 21.53
CA ILE A 183 -28.74 -19.78 20.64
C ILE A 183 -29.15 -21.10 21.31
N ILE A 184 -29.82 -21.97 20.55
CA ILE A 184 -30.11 -23.35 20.98
C ILE A 184 -28.85 -24.20 20.77
N SER A 185 -28.18 -24.55 21.83
CA SER A 185 -26.83 -25.11 21.82
C SER A 185 -26.70 -26.49 21.13
N ASP A 186 -27.71 -27.33 21.24
CA ASP A 186 -27.76 -28.67 20.63
C ASP A 186 -28.05 -28.65 19.11
N LYS A 187 -28.44 -27.48 18.60
CA LYS A 187 -28.74 -27.25 17.16
C LYS A 187 -27.79 -26.22 16.51
N SER A 188 -26.81 -25.72 17.26
CA SER A 188 -25.93 -24.66 16.79
C SER A 188 -24.47 -25.05 16.98
N ASN A 189 -23.66 -24.84 15.95
CA ASN A 189 -22.25 -25.18 15.96
C ASN A 189 -21.41 -24.23 15.09
N LEU A 190 -20.11 -24.19 15.38
CA LEU A 190 -19.08 -23.62 14.51
C LEU A 190 -18.40 -24.76 13.75
N ILE A 191 -18.48 -24.75 12.43
CA ILE A 191 -17.75 -25.69 11.58
C ILE A 191 -16.45 -25.03 11.14
N VAL A 192 -15.35 -25.74 11.31
CA VAL A 192 -14.03 -25.29 10.86
C VAL A 192 -13.65 -26.07 9.61
N ARG A 193 -13.34 -25.35 8.55
CA ARG A 193 -12.85 -25.93 7.28
C ARG A 193 -11.45 -25.42 7.00
N VAL A 194 -10.65 -26.24 6.33
CA VAL A 194 -9.36 -25.83 5.74
C VAL A 194 -9.38 -26.24 4.28
N ASN A 195 -9.13 -25.27 3.40
CA ASN A 195 -9.17 -25.49 1.94
C ASN A 195 -10.48 -26.22 1.53
N ASP A 196 -11.61 -25.69 1.99
CA ASP A 196 -12.98 -26.22 1.81
C ASP A 196 -13.26 -27.59 2.45
N THR A 197 -12.26 -28.24 3.04
CA THR A 197 -12.44 -29.52 3.73
C THR A 197 -12.81 -29.30 5.19
N SER A 198 -13.95 -29.85 5.63
CA SER A 198 -14.38 -29.78 7.03
C SER A 198 -13.45 -30.63 7.91
N ILE A 199 -12.84 -29.99 8.91
CA ILE A 199 -11.88 -30.65 9.82
C ILE A 199 -12.41 -30.77 11.26
N GLY A 200 -13.51 -30.09 11.59
CA GLY A 200 -14.11 -30.16 12.89
C GLY A 200 -15.37 -29.35 13.03
N SER A 201 -16.15 -29.69 14.06
CA SER A 201 -17.36 -28.95 14.47
C SER A 201 -17.30 -28.72 15.97
N VAL A 202 -17.59 -27.51 16.41
CA VAL A 202 -17.53 -27.07 17.79
C VAL A 202 -18.92 -26.64 18.22
N PRO A 203 -19.52 -27.28 19.25
CA PRO A 203 -20.86 -26.92 19.73
C PRO A 203 -20.87 -25.54 20.39
N MET A 204 -21.91 -24.76 20.12
CA MET A 204 -22.12 -23.45 20.73
C MET A 204 -22.90 -23.58 22.03
N ASN A 205 -22.27 -24.15 23.07
CA ASN A 205 -22.90 -24.51 24.34
C ASN A 205 -22.39 -23.66 25.53
N LEU A 206 -21.74 -22.53 25.27
CA LEU A 206 -21.23 -21.64 26.31
C LEU A 206 -22.40 -20.92 27.01
N LYS A 207 -22.31 -20.80 28.32
CA LYS A 207 -23.30 -20.07 29.12
C LYS A 207 -22.97 -18.59 29.20
N ASN A 208 -23.98 -17.71 29.14
CA ASN A 208 -23.84 -16.29 29.41
C ASN A 208 -22.79 -15.56 28.56
N ALA A 209 -22.70 -15.86 27.28
CA ALA A 209 -21.72 -15.28 26.36
C ALA A 209 -20.25 -15.35 26.86
N GLN A 210 -19.90 -16.39 27.57
CA GLN A 210 -18.50 -16.65 27.96
C GLN A 210 -17.60 -16.85 26.74
N ILE A 211 -16.33 -16.60 26.95
CA ILE A 211 -15.30 -16.93 25.94
C ILE A 211 -14.96 -18.40 26.06
N GLY A 212 -15.15 -19.15 24.99
CA GLY A 212 -14.72 -20.53 24.83
C GLY A 212 -13.47 -20.63 23.98
N GLU A 213 -12.81 -21.78 24.12
CA GLU A 213 -11.68 -22.16 23.29
C GLU A 213 -11.92 -23.55 22.70
N ALA A 214 -11.69 -23.70 21.41
CA ALA A 214 -11.76 -24.98 20.71
C ALA A 214 -10.47 -25.24 19.97
N ILE A 215 -9.93 -26.44 20.14
CA ILE A 215 -8.73 -26.89 19.43
C ILE A 215 -9.15 -27.87 18.35
N VAL A 216 -8.83 -27.55 17.09
CA VAL A 216 -9.14 -28.38 15.94
C VAL A 216 -7.84 -28.76 15.25
N ASN A 217 -7.56 -30.04 15.09
CA ASN A 217 -6.38 -30.52 14.39
C ASN A 217 -6.54 -30.32 12.88
N ILE A 218 -5.52 -29.80 12.24
CA ILE A 218 -5.42 -29.65 10.80
C ILE A 218 -4.53 -30.77 10.27
N PRO A 219 -5.05 -31.69 9.45
CA PRO A 219 -4.22 -32.72 8.84
C PRO A 219 -3.08 -32.11 8.02
N ALA A 220 -1.85 -32.54 8.25
CA ALA A 220 -0.67 -31.95 7.61
C ALA A 220 -0.71 -32.01 6.07
N ASN A 221 -1.36 -33.03 5.50
CA ASN A 221 -1.57 -33.20 4.06
C ASN A 221 -2.55 -32.18 3.45
N LEU A 222 -3.37 -31.50 4.24
CA LEU A 222 -4.23 -30.40 3.79
C LEU A 222 -3.49 -29.07 3.71
N VAL A 223 -2.33 -28.95 4.39
CA VAL A 223 -1.55 -27.71 4.41
C VAL A 223 -0.78 -27.58 3.09
N GLN A 224 -1.25 -26.65 2.25
CA GLN A 224 -0.68 -26.29 0.96
C GLN A 224 0.19 -25.03 1.08
N ASP A 225 0.70 -24.51 -0.04
CA ASP A 225 1.42 -23.24 -0.08
C ASP A 225 0.52 -22.06 0.32
N TYR A 226 -0.73 -22.07 -0.18
CA TYR A 226 -1.79 -21.13 0.20
C TYR A 226 -2.94 -21.90 0.84
N ASN A 227 -3.39 -21.44 1.99
CA ASN A 227 -4.44 -22.08 2.76
C ASN A 227 -5.50 -21.08 3.15
N GLU A 228 -6.73 -21.53 3.26
CA GLU A 228 -7.85 -20.79 3.80
C GLU A 228 -8.49 -21.56 4.95
N ILE A 229 -8.62 -20.92 6.12
CA ILE A 229 -9.48 -21.40 7.20
C ILE A 229 -10.82 -20.70 7.06
N THR A 230 -11.88 -21.47 6.88
CA THR A 230 -13.25 -20.98 6.89
C THR A 230 -13.93 -21.41 8.18
N ILE A 231 -14.42 -20.44 8.96
CA ILE A 231 -15.21 -20.67 10.16
C ILE A 231 -16.67 -20.40 9.81
N VAL A 232 -17.51 -21.42 9.84
CA VAL A 232 -18.92 -21.35 9.48
C VAL A 232 -19.74 -21.46 10.76
N ALA A 233 -20.53 -20.44 11.06
CA ALA A 233 -21.51 -20.46 12.12
C ALA A 233 -22.86 -20.97 11.57
N GLN A 234 -23.33 -22.10 12.09
CA GLN A 234 -24.70 -22.55 11.92
C GLN A 234 -25.41 -22.37 13.26
N GLN A 235 -26.37 -21.44 13.33
CA GLN A 235 -26.95 -21.04 14.61
C GLN A 235 -28.48 -20.85 14.49
N THR A 236 -29.16 -21.23 15.53
CA THR A 236 -30.63 -21.11 15.62
C THR A 236 -31.10 -20.79 17.03
N ASN A 237 -32.15 -19.98 17.14
CA ASN A 237 -32.83 -19.67 18.38
C ASN A 237 -34.25 -20.31 18.42
N SER A 238 -34.58 -21.16 17.47
CA SER A 238 -35.91 -21.78 17.39
C SER A 238 -35.78 -23.27 17.07
N ALA A 239 -36.62 -24.04 17.69
CA ALA A 239 -36.69 -25.50 17.46
C ALA A 239 -37.23 -25.84 16.06
N THR A 240 -38.10 -25.00 15.52
CA THR A 240 -38.84 -25.24 14.27
C THR A 240 -38.45 -24.26 13.16
N CYS A 241 -38.22 -22.99 13.51
CA CYS A 241 -37.97 -21.95 12.50
C CYS A 241 -37.27 -20.75 13.10
N ALA A 242 -36.04 -20.48 12.65
CA ALA A 242 -35.34 -19.23 12.98
C ALA A 242 -35.38 -18.27 11.78
N ASN A 243 -35.47 -16.99 12.06
CA ASN A 243 -35.32 -15.96 11.04
C ASN A 243 -33.85 -15.91 10.58
N PRO A 244 -33.56 -16.09 9.28
CA PRO A 244 -32.17 -16.04 8.76
C PRO A 244 -31.42 -14.76 9.12
N ASP A 245 -32.10 -13.61 9.18
CA ASP A 245 -31.51 -12.29 9.43
C ASP A 245 -31.69 -11.83 10.90
N ASP A 246 -31.99 -12.73 11.83
CA ASP A 246 -32.18 -12.37 13.22
C ASP A 246 -30.85 -11.87 13.84
N LYS A 247 -30.83 -10.59 14.22
CA LYS A 247 -29.67 -9.94 14.85
C LYS A 247 -29.31 -10.49 16.22
N VAL A 248 -30.25 -11.23 16.86
CA VAL A 248 -29.99 -11.91 18.12
C VAL A 248 -29.13 -13.15 17.92
N LEU A 249 -29.14 -13.73 16.72
CA LEU A 249 -28.25 -14.82 16.33
C LEU A 249 -26.90 -14.26 15.93
N TRP A 250 -25.92 -14.37 16.82
CA TRP A 250 -24.54 -13.96 16.53
C TRP A 250 -23.55 -14.87 17.23
N SER A 251 -22.41 -15.05 16.60
CA SER A 251 -21.17 -15.56 17.18
C SER A 251 -20.01 -14.68 16.76
N GLU A 252 -18.95 -14.69 17.53
CA GLU A 252 -17.80 -13.85 17.32
C GLU A 252 -16.53 -14.65 17.54
N VAL A 253 -15.65 -14.68 16.54
CA VAL A 253 -14.31 -15.26 16.65
C VAL A 253 -13.34 -14.16 17.06
N LEU A 254 -12.58 -14.41 18.11
CA LEU A 254 -11.72 -13.42 18.72
C LEU A 254 -10.36 -13.35 17.99
N PRO A 255 -9.73 -12.16 17.97
CA PRO A 255 -8.51 -11.90 17.22
C PRO A 255 -7.26 -12.63 17.74
N ASP A 256 -7.30 -13.11 18.99
CA ASP A 256 -6.24 -13.93 19.61
C ASP A 256 -6.39 -15.44 19.31
N SER A 257 -7.36 -15.83 18.49
CA SER A 257 -7.36 -17.14 17.83
C SER A 257 -6.09 -17.31 17.02
N LYS A 258 -5.60 -18.54 16.87
CA LYS A 258 -4.29 -18.79 16.26
C LYS A 258 -4.23 -20.11 15.52
N VAL A 259 -3.34 -20.17 14.52
CA VAL A 259 -2.86 -21.42 13.91
C VAL A 259 -1.48 -21.73 14.48
N ILE A 260 -1.27 -22.96 14.91
CA ILE A 260 0.01 -23.45 15.37
C ILE A 260 0.50 -24.47 14.36
N LEU A 261 1.70 -24.25 13.83
CA LEU A 261 2.36 -25.12 12.86
C LEU A 261 3.62 -25.70 13.51
N ASP A 262 3.67 -27.02 13.62
CA ASP A 262 4.91 -27.73 13.99
C ASP A 262 5.59 -28.21 12.71
N TYR A 263 6.80 -27.75 12.47
CA TYR A 263 7.49 -28.00 11.22
C TYR A 263 8.96 -28.34 11.42
N GLN A 264 9.52 -28.96 10.40
CA GLN A 264 10.94 -29.23 10.27
C GLN A 264 11.50 -28.44 9.10
N PRO A 265 12.47 -27.54 9.33
CA PRO A 265 13.13 -26.85 8.24
C PRO A 265 13.80 -27.84 7.29
N GLN A 266 13.62 -27.64 5.99
CA GLN A 266 14.26 -28.43 4.94
C GLN A 266 15.55 -27.73 4.50
N SER A 267 16.51 -28.54 4.05
CA SER A 267 17.74 -28.02 3.44
C SER A 267 17.44 -27.16 2.23
N LEU A 268 18.16 -26.05 2.11
CA LEU A 268 17.99 -25.10 1.00
C LEU A 268 18.63 -25.68 -0.28
N ALA A 269 17.83 -25.93 -1.29
CA ALA A 269 18.32 -26.21 -2.64
C ALA A 269 18.66 -24.87 -3.32
N LEU A 270 19.96 -24.60 -3.49
CA LEU A 270 20.48 -23.39 -4.13
C LEU A 270 20.46 -23.56 -5.65
N ASP A 271 19.55 -22.83 -6.29
CA ASP A 271 19.42 -22.82 -7.75
C ASP A 271 18.83 -21.48 -8.21
N PHE A 272 19.47 -20.83 -9.18
CA PHE A 272 18.99 -19.55 -9.71
C PHE A 272 17.63 -19.65 -10.40
N SER A 273 17.23 -20.83 -10.88
CA SER A 273 15.87 -21.04 -11.41
C SER A 273 14.76 -20.81 -10.36
N ARG A 274 15.12 -20.83 -9.09
CA ARG A 274 14.20 -20.57 -7.98
C ARG A 274 14.27 -19.14 -7.43
N TYR A 275 15.18 -18.32 -7.93
CA TYR A 275 15.31 -16.92 -7.51
C TYR A 275 13.97 -16.20 -7.62
N PRO A 276 13.57 -15.35 -6.67
CA PRO A 276 14.36 -14.80 -5.54
C PRO A 276 14.47 -15.70 -4.30
N PHE A 277 13.84 -16.89 -4.29
CA PHE A 277 14.03 -17.84 -3.20
C PHE A 277 15.49 -18.38 -3.19
N PRO A 278 16.17 -18.53 -2.02
CA PRO A 278 15.65 -18.40 -0.65
C PRO A 278 15.85 -17.00 -0.01
N PHE A 279 16.27 -15.98 -0.77
CA PHE A 279 16.50 -14.63 -0.24
C PHE A 279 15.21 -13.90 0.05
N PHE A 280 14.18 -14.19 -0.74
CA PHE A 280 12.83 -13.75 -0.53
C PHE A 280 11.86 -14.91 -0.78
N ASP A 281 11.00 -15.16 0.20
CA ASP A 281 9.91 -16.12 0.07
C ASP A 281 8.58 -15.37 0.12
N ASN A 282 7.84 -15.39 -0.98
CA ASN A 282 6.50 -14.78 -1.06
C ASN A 282 5.48 -15.45 -0.12
N LEU A 283 5.75 -16.70 0.26
CA LEU A 283 4.95 -17.46 1.23
C LEU A 283 5.49 -17.33 2.67
N GLY A 284 6.59 -16.60 2.86
CA GLY A 284 7.21 -16.41 4.17
C GLY A 284 6.27 -15.69 5.14
N LEU A 285 6.24 -16.13 6.38
CA LEU A 285 5.43 -15.55 7.46
C LEU A 285 6.22 -14.53 8.28
N ASP A 286 7.52 -14.64 8.30
CA ASP A 286 8.43 -13.75 9.03
C ASP A 286 8.94 -12.61 8.14
N THR A 287 9.39 -11.53 8.78
CA THR A 287 10.08 -10.44 8.09
C THR A 287 11.39 -10.94 7.47
N PRO A 288 11.58 -10.77 6.15
CA PRO A 288 12.83 -11.17 5.50
C PRO A 288 14.03 -10.37 6.05
N ARG A 289 15.10 -11.07 6.45
CA ARG A 289 16.34 -10.47 6.95
C ARG A 289 17.41 -10.49 5.89
N LEU A 290 17.87 -9.32 5.46
CA LEU A 290 18.93 -9.15 4.47
C LEU A 290 20.15 -8.48 5.10
N ASN A 291 21.26 -9.20 5.13
CA ASN A 291 22.53 -8.70 5.64
C ASN A 291 23.45 -8.38 4.46
N TYR A 292 23.96 -7.17 4.37
CA TYR A 292 24.89 -6.74 3.32
C TYR A 292 26.31 -6.74 3.89
N LEU A 293 27.21 -7.48 3.24
CA LEU A 293 28.64 -7.40 3.56
C LEU A 293 29.22 -6.09 3.07
N LEU A 294 29.76 -5.30 4.00
CA LEU A 294 30.44 -4.06 3.66
C LEU A 294 31.70 -4.35 2.83
N PRO A 295 31.97 -3.58 1.76
CA PRO A 295 33.21 -3.67 1.03
C PRO A 295 34.37 -3.08 1.82
N ALA A 296 35.60 -3.37 1.40
CA ALA A 296 36.78 -2.78 2.00
C ALA A 296 36.78 -1.24 1.96
N GLN A 297 36.20 -0.67 0.90
CA GLN A 297 35.93 0.76 0.75
C GLN A 297 34.56 0.95 0.12
N ILE A 298 33.72 1.79 0.75
CA ILE A 298 32.41 2.14 0.23
C ILE A 298 32.63 3.13 -0.94
N ASN A 299 32.18 2.75 -2.13
CA ASN A 299 32.26 3.57 -3.34
C ASN A 299 30.89 3.67 -4.05
N GLU A 300 30.75 4.57 -5.01
CA GLU A 300 29.51 4.84 -5.74
C GLU A 300 28.97 3.63 -6.50
N ALA A 301 29.87 2.83 -7.08
CA ALA A 301 29.49 1.64 -7.83
C ALA A 301 28.82 0.62 -6.90
N TRP A 302 29.38 0.41 -5.72
CA TRP A 302 28.81 -0.47 -4.71
C TRP A 302 27.47 0.08 -4.16
N LEU A 303 27.43 1.39 -3.85
CA LEU A 303 26.21 2.05 -3.37
C LEU A 303 25.07 1.95 -4.38
N THR A 304 25.35 2.24 -5.66
CA THR A 304 24.36 2.13 -6.74
C THR A 304 23.89 0.68 -6.91
N ALA A 305 24.80 -0.28 -6.97
CA ALA A 305 24.48 -1.69 -7.12
C ALA A 305 23.62 -2.19 -5.95
N THR A 306 24.03 -1.87 -4.73
CA THR A 306 23.34 -2.29 -3.52
C THR A 306 21.95 -1.62 -3.40
N SER A 307 21.84 -0.33 -3.74
CA SER A 307 20.56 0.39 -3.77
C SER A 307 19.57 -0.19 -4.78
N ARG A 308 20.03 -0.51 -5.99
CA ARG A 308 19.19 -1.16 -7.01
C ARG A 308 18.72 -2.52 -6.56
N PHE A 309 19.61 -3.34 -6.00
CA PHE A 309 19.27 -4.64 -5.48
C PHE A 309 18.26 -4.53 -4.33
N HIS A 310 18.47 -3.62 -3.38
CA HIS A 310 17.59 -3.42 -2.24
C HIS A 310 16.22 -2.85 -2.64
N THR A 311 16.18 -1.95 -3.64
CA THR A 311 14.93 -1.47 -4.25
C THR A 311 14.11 -2.63 -4.84
N HIS A 312 14.76 -3.55 -5.55
CA HIS A 312 14.10 -4.73 -6.09
C HIS A 312 13.49 -5.59 -5.00
N PHE A 313 14.21 -5.82 -3.91
CA PHE A 313 13.66 -6.56 -2.75
C PHE A 313 12.53 -5.80 -2.05
N GLY A 314 12.60 -4.49 -1.99
CA GLY A 314 11.48 -3.65 -1.55
C GLY A 314 10.21 -3.89 -2.39
N ARG A 315 10.33 -4.01 -3.73
CA ARG A 315 9.20 -4.37 -4.61
C ARG A 315 8.63 -5.74 -4.32
N LEU A 316 9.51 -6.73 -4.12
CA LEU A 316 9.07 -8.09 -3.79
C LEU A 316 8.37 -8.14 -2.43
N ALA A 317 8.83 -7.32 -1.49
CA ALA A 317 8.25 -7.25 -0.15
C ALA A 317 6.85 -6.62 -0.13
N ASP A 318 6.56 -5.71 -1.07
CA ASP A 318 5.28 -5.00 -1.22
C ASP A 318 4.87 -4.31 0.12
N PHE A 319 3.85 -4.81 0.82
CA PHE A 319 3.42 -4.26 2.11
C PHE A 319 4.32 -4.68 3.30
N ARG A 320 5.18 -5.67 3.14
CA ARG A 320 6.09 -6.16 4.18
C ARG A 320 7.35 -5.29 4.27
N SER A 321 7.79 -4.96 5.47
CA SER A 321 9.10 -4.34 5.68
C SER A 321 10.22 -5.37 5.56
N LEU A 322 11.43 -4.91 5.22
CA LEU A 322 12.65 -5.71 5.23
C LEU A 322 13.49 -5.38 6.48
N GLU A 323 13.91 -6.40 7.19
CA GLU A 323 14.94 -6.24 8.22
C GLU A 323 16.30 -6.23 7.55
N THR A 324 16.99 -5.09 7.60
CA THR A 324 18.23 -4.86 6.88
C THR A 324 19.35 -4.56 7.85
N SER A 325 20.50 -5.16 7.66
CA SER A 325 21.72 -4.85 8.44
C SER A 325 22.97 -4.82 7.57
N LEU A 326 23.99 -4.11 8.05
CA LEU A 326 25.31 -4.05 7.49
C LEU A 326 26.25 -4.89 8.35
N VAL A 327 27.03 -5.78 7.73
CA VAL A 327 27.93 -6.68 8.43
C VAL A 327 29.36 -6.55 7.88
N LYS A 328 30.36 -6.65 8.78
CA LYS A 328 31.78 -6.54 8.42
C LYS A 328 32.46 -7.89 8.21
N ASP A 329 31.87 -8.96 8.76
CA ASP A 329 32.39 -10.30 8.64
C ASP A 329 31.28 -11.36 8.54
N THR A 330 31.66 -12.61 8.34
CA THR A 330 30.75 -13.74 8.12
C THR A 330 30.64 -14.68 9.34
N LYS A 331 30.91 -14.20 10.55
CA LYS A 331 31.08 -15.08 11.73
C LYS A 331 29.81 -15.32 12.53
N LYS A 332 28.84 -14.37 12.50
CA LYS A 332 27.65 -14.44 13.37
C LYS A 332 26.39 -14.27 12.55
N PHE A 333 25.77 -15.37 12.15
CA PHE A 333 24.48 -15.37 11.50
C PHE A 333 23.52 -16.33 12.18
N GLU A 334 22.28 -15.92 12.27
CA GLU A 334 21.17 -16.77 12.70
C GLU A 334 20.63 -17.59 11.51
N TRP A 335 19.87 -18.63 11.79
CA TRP A 335 19.28 -19.51 10.77
C TRP A 335 18.35 -18.79 9.79
N ASN A 336 17.81 -17.64 10.20
CA ASN A 336 16.88 -16.83 9.40
C ASN A 336 17.56 -15.71 8.60
N ASP A 337 18.88 -15.57 8.73
CA ASP A 337 19.65 -14.56 8.02
C ASP A 337 19.90 -14.94 6.56
N ARG A 338 20.01 -13.91 5.72
CA ARG A 338 20.37 -14.00 4.30
C ARG A 338 21.53 -13.05 4.05
N LEU A 339 22.59 -13.52 3.45
CA LEU A 339 23.78 -12.69 3.18
C LEU A 339 23.85 -12.30 1.70
N VAL A 340 24.05 -11.02 1.47
CA VAL A 340 24.23 -10.41 0.16
C VAL A 340 25.64 -9.86 0.07
N ILE A 341 26.40 -10.28 -0.94
CA ILE A 341 27.76 -9.81 -1.22
C ILE A 341 27.78 -9.23 -2.62
N ILE A 342 28.10 -7.95 -2.72
CA ILE A 342 28.21 -7.21 -3.99
C ILE A 342 29.59 -6.60 -4.09
N GLY A 343 30.27 -6.76 -5.23
CA GLY A 343 31.57 -6.16 -5.51
C GLY A 343 32.56 -7.13 -6.16
N THR A 344 33.68 -6.60 -6.56
CA THR A 344 34.79 -7.40 -7.12
C THR A 344 35.48 -8.18 -6.00
N PRO A 345 36.30 -9.21 -6.30
CA PRO A 345 37.13 -9.89 -5.31
C PRO A 345 38.14 -8.96 -4.60
N GLN A 346 38.48 -7.82 -5.20
CA GLN A 346 39.31 -6.79 -4.58
C GLN A 346 38.50 -5.98 -3.55
N ASP A 347 37.25 -5.58 -3.88
CA ASP A 347 36.37 -4.86 -2.97
C ASP A 347 35.87 -5.73 -1.81
N GLN A 348 35.76 -7.05 -2.06
CA GLN A 348 35.22 -8.06 -1.14
C GLN A 348 36.23 -9.17 -0.86
N PRO A 349 37.30 -8.93 -0.08
CA PRO A 349 38.34 -9.92 0.20
C PRO A 349 37.79 -11.20 0.85
N THR A 350 36.68 -11.11 1.56
CA THR A 350 35.98 -12.23 2.24
C THR A 350 35.56 -13.32 1.24
N LEU A 351 35.32 -12.99 -0.03
CA LEU A 351 34.98 -13.97 -1.08
C LEU A 351 35.98 -15.12 -1.19
N LYS A 352 37.27 -14.87 -0.91
CA LYS A 352 38.33 -15.91 -0.94
C LYS A 352 38.16 -16.99 0.14
N SER A 353 37.49 -16.66 1.25
CA SER A 353 37.27 -17.58 2.37
C SER A 353 36.00 -18.39 2.24
N LEU A 354 35.13 -18.06 1.28
CA LEU A 354 33.87 -18.74 1.05
C LEU A 354 34.05 -19.97 0.14
N LYS A 355 33.24 -21.00 0.37
CA LYS A 355 33.15 -22.13 -0.57
C LYS A 355 32.28 -21.72 -1.76
N LEU A 356 32.90 -21.06 -2.71
CA LEU A 356 32.24 -20.59 -3.92
C LEU A 356 32.27 -21.66 -5.01
N PRO A 357 31.29 -21.67 -5.93
CA PRO A 357 31.28 -22.57 -7.09
C PRO A 357 32.39 -22.28 -8.10
N LEU A 358 32.86 -21.01 -8.16
CA LEU A 358 34.00 -20.61 -8.98
C LEU A 358 35.22 -20.26 -8.11
N ASN A 359 36.40 -20.59 -8.58
CA ASN A 359 37.63 -20.31 -7.87
C ASN A 359 38.04 -18.82 -7.98
N ILE A 360 38.60 -18.30 -6.90
CA ILE A 360 39.19 -16.95 -6.85
C ILE A 360 40.68 -17.06 -6.59
N ALA A 361 41.48 -16.55 -7.48
CA ALA A 361 42.95 -16.44 -7.30
C ALA A 361 43.43 -15.06 -7.79
N ASN A 362 44.42 -14.51 -7.12
CA ASN A 362 45.03 -13.19 -7.47
C ASN A 362 43.99 -12.06 -7.58
N ASN A 363 42.95 -12.07 -6.69
CA ASN A 363 41.80 -11.13 -6.73
C ASN A 363 40.98 -11.19 -8.05
N GLN A 364 41.01 -12.32 -8.75
CA GLN A 364 40.24 -12.54 -9.98
C GLN A 364 39.42 -13.82 -9.86
N ILE A 365 38.19 -13.78 -10.37
CA ILE A 365 37.32 -14.95 -10.54
C ILE A 365 37.79 -15.69 -11.81
N LEU A 366 37.99 -16.99 -11.64
CA LEU A 366 38.51 -17.84 -12.73
C LEU A 366 37.37 -18.70 -13.31
N ASP A 367 37.47 -19.02 -14.58
CA ASP A 367 36.62 -20.01 -15.25
C ASP A 367 37.05 -21.44 -14.88
N GLY A 368 36.32 -22.44 -15.44
CA GLY A 368 36.65 -23.87 -15.25
C GLY A 368 38.02 -24.29 -15.77
N SER A 369 38.63 -23.51 -16.69
CA SER A 369 39.96 -23.72 -17.24
C SER A 369 41.05 -22.94 -16.48
N LYS A 370 40.72 -22.31 -15.37
CA LYS A 370 41.57 -21.46 -14.52
C LYS A 370 42.05 -20.15 -15.20
N ASN A 371 41.35 -19.68 -16.22
CA ASN A 371 41.61 -18.37 -16.81
C ASN A 371 40.74 -17.30 -16.08
N ALA A 372 41.30 -16.09 -15.99
CA ALA A 372 40.53 -14.98 -15.44
C ALA A 372 39.33 -14.65 -16.35
N LEU A 373 38.15 -14.47 -15.76
CA LEU A 373 36.99 -13.99 -16.53
C LEU A 373 37.21 -12.52 -16.96
N PRO A 374 36.69 -12.11 -18.13
CA PRO A 374 36.77 -10.72 -18.57
C PRO A 374 36.15 -9.76 -17.53
N GLU A 375 36.69 -8.53 -17.42
CA GLU A 375 36.27 -7.53 -16.45
C GLU A 375 34.80 -7.08 -16.63
N ASN A 376 34.33 -7.12 -17.89
CA ASN A 376 32.95 -6.73 -18.23
C ASN A 376 31.91 -7.86 -18.10
N VAL A 377 32.31 -9.05 -17.63
CA VAL A 377 31.40 -10.18 -17.38
C VAL A 377 30.97 -10.18 -15.94
N GLY A 378 29.64 -10.12 -15.74
CA GLY A 378 29.03 -10.29 -14.43
C GLY A 378 28.99 -11.75 -14.01
N VAL A 379 29.13 -11.98 -12.71
CA VAL A 379 29.15 -13.31 -12.11
C VAL A 379 28.18 -13.36 -10.95
N LEU A 380 27.20 -14.24 -11.04
CA LEU A 380 26.27 -14.52 -9.96
C LEU A 380 26.59 -15.90 -9.39
N MET A 381 26.70 -15.99 -8.07
CA MET A 381 26.99 -17.26 -7.39
C MET A 381 26.07 -17.40 -6.18
N LEU A 382 25.66 -18.64 -5.92
CA LEU A 382 24.95 -19.05 -4.71
C LEU A 382 25.82 -19.98 -3.87
N THR A 383 25.89 -19.72 -2.57
CA THR A 383 26.56 -20.58 -1.61
C THR A 383 25.83 -20.50 -0.26
N THR A 384 26.35 -21.19 0.74
CA THR A 384 25.80 -21.18 2.12
C THR A 384 26.89 -20.99 3.15
N LEU A 385 26.50 -20.46 4.29
CA LEU A 385 27.26 -20.45 5.53
C LEU A 385 26.58 -21.35 6.59
N ASN A 386 27.21 -21.52 7.74
CA ASN A 386 26.67 -22.24 8.89
C ASN A 386 26.09 -23.62 8.51
N ASN A 387 26.91 -24.46 7.86
CA ASN A 387 26.53 -25.82 7.45
C ASN A 387 25.25 -25.90 6.59
N GLY A 388 25.06 -24.92 5.70
CA GLY A 388 23.94 -24.94 4.75
C GLY A 388 22.68 -24.17 5.20
N ASN A 389 22.71 -23.53 6.38
CA ASN A 389 21.54 -22.87 6.93
C ASN A 389 21.37 -21.40 6.47
N VAL A 390 22.48 -20.69 6.19
CA VAL A 390 22.46 -19.29 5.79
C VAL A 390 22.78 -19.18 4.29
N PRO A 391 21.80 -18.87 3.44
CA PRO A 391 22.06 -18.69 2.02
C PRO A 391 22.82 -17.39 1.76
N VAL A 392 23.74 -17.46 0.82
CA VAL A 392 24.57 -16.34 0.37
C VAL A 392 24.39 -16.14 -1.13
N ILE A 393 24.03 -14.93 -1.53
CA ILE A 393 24.07 -14.49 -2.93
C ILE A 393 25.27 -13.59 -3.14
N VAL A 394 26.03 -13.88 -4.18
CA VAL A 394 27.18 -13.09 -4.59
C VAL A 394 26.90 -12.53 -5.98
N ALA A 395 26.91 -11.20 -6.10
CA ALA A 395 26.89 -10.49 -7.37
C ALA A 395 28.25 -9.82 -7.58
N SER A 396 29.05 -10.37 -8.47
CA SER A 396 30.47 -10.03 -8.63
C SER A 396 30.89 -9.92 -10.10
N GLY A 397 32.14 -9.68 -10.31
CA GLY A 397 32.84 -9.62 -11.59
C GLY A 397 34.29 -9.25 -11.35
N ASN A 398 35.15 -9.38 -12.35
CA ASN A 398 36.57 -8.95 -12.25
C ASN A 398 36.72 -7.43 -12.39
N GLY A 399 35.69 -6.73 -12.88
CA GLY A 399 35.64 -5.27 -12.96
C GLY A 399 34.28 -4.72 -12.50
N ALA A 400 34.21 -3.41 -12.27
CA ALA A 400 33.00 -2.71 -11.84
C ALA A 400 31.83 -2.87 -12.84
N GLU A 401 32.11 -2.89 -14.15
CA GLU A 401 31.10 -3.14 -15.19
C GLU A 401 30.45 -4.52 -15.03
N GLY A 402 31.26 -5.54 -14.76
CA GLY A 402 30.79 -6.89 -14.52
C GLY A 402 29.87 -6.94 -13.30
N VAL A 403 30.23 -6.29 -12.19
CA VAL A 403 29.39 -6.19 -10.99
C VAL A 403 28.07 -5.49 -11.30
N ALA A 404 28.11 -4.36 -12.04
CA ALA A 404 26.92 -3.64 -12.43
C ALA A 404 25.97 -4.49 -13.29
N LYS A 405 26.52 -5.25 -14.26
CA LYS A 405 25.74 -6.19 -15.09
C LYS A 405 25.12 -7.32 -14.24
N ALA A 406 25.87 -7.89 -13.30
CA ALA A 406 25.37 -8.93 -12.40
C ALA A 406 24.16 -8.45 -11.61
N VAL A 407 24.24 -7.27 -10.99
CA VAL A 407 23.15 -6.68 -10.24
C VAL A 407 21.97 -6.29 -11.15
N GLN A 408 22.25 -5.64 -12.28
CA GLN A 408 21.21 -5.22 -13.23
C GLN A 408 20.40 -6.43 -13.73
N PHE A 409 21.07 -7.55 -13.96
CA PHE A 409 20.40 -8.80 -14.36
C PHE A 409 19.45 -9.32 -13.27
N LEU A 410 19.85 -9.28 -12.00
CA LEU A 410 19.00 -9.70 -10.87
C LEU A 410 17.78 -8.82 -10.66
N VAL A 411 17.88 -7.51 -10.96
CA VAL A 411 16.79 -6.55 -10.74
C VAL A 411 15.88 -6.35 -11.95
N GLN A 412 16.10 -7.15 -13.01
CA GLN A 412 15.26 -7.23 -14.21
C GLN A 412 14.63 -8.62 -14.31
N PRO A 413 13.63 -8.95 -13.48
CA PRO A 413 13.13 -10.33 -13.42
C PRO A 413 12.34 -10.72 -14.67
N ASN A 414 13.02 -11.36 -15.62
CA ASN A 414 12.41 -12.39 -16.44
C ASN A 414 12.73 -13.71 -15.75
N SER A 415 11.87 -14.13 -14.84
CA SER A 415 12.07 -15.33 -14.00
C SER A 415 12.34 -16.64 -14.79
N SER A 416 12.02 -16.67 -16.06
CA SER A 416 12.31 -17.78 -16.98
C SER A 416 13.72 -17.71 -17.59
N GLN A 417 14.52 -16.67 -17.35
CA GLN A 417 15.80 -16.42 -18.02
C GLN A 417 17.01 -16.41 -17.08
N ILE A 418 16.83 -16.52 -15.77
CA ILE A 418 17.97 -16.44 -14.82
C ILE A 418 18.93 -17.63 -14.95
N GLY A 419 18.53 -18.71 -15.60
CA GLY A 419 19.33 -19.91 -15.73
C GLY A 419 19.12 -20.88 -14.56
N SER A 420 19.78 -22.02 -14.61
CA SER A 420 19.73 -23.08 -13.57
C SER A 420 21.09 -23.25 -12.92
N GLY A 421 21.09 -23.83 -11.71
CA GLY A 421 22.30 -24.10 -10.95
C GLY A 421 22.76 -22.94 -10.05
N GLN A 422 23.98 -23.06 -9.54
CA GLN A 422 24.54 -22.13 -8.54
C GLN A 422 25.41 -21.01 -9.13
N VAL A 423 25.62 -20.98 -10.44
CA VAL A 423 26.44 -19.98 -11.15
C VAL A 423 25.73 -19.51 -12.38
N VAL A 424 25.70 -18.20 -12.58
CA VAL A 424 25.27 -17.56 -13.81
C VAL A 424 26.33 -16.55 -14.26
N LEU A 425 26.76 -16.66 -15.50
CA LEU A 425 27.66 -15.68 -16.13
C LEU A 425 26.83 -14.71 -16.97
N VAL A 426 26.91 -13.45 -16.64
CA VAL A 426 26.15 -12.37 -17.28
C VAL A 426 27.07 -11.61 -18.24
N ARG A 427 26.99 -11.90 -19.51
CA ARG A 427 27.77 -11.21 -20.57
C ARG A 427 27.08 -9.92 -20.96
N ASP A 428 25.78 -10.01 -21.22
CA ASP A 428 24.95 -8.89 -21.67
C ASP A 428 23.66 -8.85 -20.87
N VAL A 429 23.17 -7.63 -20.64
CA VAL A 429 21.88 -7.39 -20.01
C VAL A 429 21.03 -6.61 -21.00
N ALA A 430 19.86 -7.16 -21.33
CA ALA A 430 18.93 -6.47 -22.21
C ALA A 430 18.53 -5.13 -21.61
N GLU A 431 18.57 -4.08 -22.39
CA GLU A 431 18.10 -2.79 -21.95
C GLU A 431 16.57 -2.80 -21.86
N VAL A 432 16.04 -2.49 -20.67
CA VAL A 432 14.61 -2.31 -20.45
C VAL A 432 14.31 -0.81 -20.56
N ALA A 433 13.44 -0.43 -21.50
CA ALA A 433 13.00 0.95 -21.64
C ALA A 433 12.31 1.43 -20.36
N SER A 434 12.57 2.67 -19.96
CA SER A 434 11.88 3.27 -18.82
C SER A 434 10.39 3.43 -19.11
N PRO A 435 9.50 3.06 -18.19
CA PRO A 435 8.07 3.27 -18.39
C PRO A 435 7.72 4.76 -18.43
N ASN A 436 6.56 5.08 -18.98
CA ASN A 436 6.05 6.44 -18.89
C ASN A 436 5.89 6.84 -17.42
N SER A 437 6.31 8.06 -17.07
CA SER A 437 6.27 8.57 -15.68
C SER A 437 4.88 8.57 -15.05
N ARG A 438 3.82 8.59 -15.86
CA ARG A 438 2.42 8.58 -15.43
C ARG A 438 1.70 7.24 -15.66
N SER A 439 2.39 6.21 -16.13
CA SER A 439 1.81 4.87 -16.30
C SER A 439 2.16 4.00 -15.08
N TRP A 440 1.35 4.09 -14.03
CA TRP A 440 1.52 3.33 -12.80
C TRP A 440 0.54 2.16 -12.77
N GLU A 441 1.03 0.99 -12.43
CA GLU A 441 0.18 -0.18 -12.26
C GLU A 441 -0.81 0.03 -11.11
N ARG A 442 -2.04 -0.48 -11.27
CA ARG A 442 -3.14 -0.35 -10.31
C ARG A 442 -3.66 1.09 -10.12
N TYR A 443 -3.18 2.05 -10.92
CA TYR A 443 -3.74 3.40 -10.99
C TYR A 443 -4.65 3.55 -12.19
N LEU A 444 -5.40 4.65 -12.24
CA LEU A 444 -6.30 4.94 -13.36
C LEU A 444 -5.53 5.00 -14.68
N PRO A 445 -6.09 4.48 -15.78
CA PRO A 445 -5.48 4.57 -17.10
C PRO A 445 -5.23 6.02 -17.52
N LEU A 446 -4.28 6.22 -18.44
CA LEU A 446 -4.01 7.56 -19.00
C LEU A 446 -5.18 8.12 -19.83
N GLN A 447 -6.00 7.25 -20.40
CA GLN A 447 -7.20 7.63 -21.17
C GLN A 447 -8.29 8.13 -20.22
N ASP A 448 -8.96 9.22 -20.60
CA ASP A 448 -10.05 9.77 -19.82
C ASP A 448 -11.34 8.93 -19.91
N SER A 449 -11.51 8.16 -20.97
CA SER A 449 -12.63 7.25 -21.15
C SER A 449 -12.11 5.82 -21.22
N PHE A 450 -12.61 4.96 -20.35
CA PHE A 450 -12.20 3.55 -20.26
C PHE A 450 -13.28 2.69 -19.62
N GLN A 451 -13.15 1.37 -19.76
CA GLN A 451 -14.02 0.39 -19.13
C GLN A 451 -13.39 -0.16 -17.86
N LEU A 452 -14.22 -0.70 -16.96
CA LEU A 452 -13.78 -1.32 -15.71
C LEU A 452 -12.76 -2.44 -15.97
N SER A 453 -12.85 -3.14 -17.09
CA SER A 453 -11.88 -4.15 -17.54
C SER A 453 -10.45 -3.62 -17.75
N ALA A 454 -10.29 -2.30 -17.91
CA ALA A 454 -8.96 -1.68 -18.00
C ALA A 454 -8.28 -1.53 -16.63
N LEU A 455 -9.05 -1.60 -15.53
CA LEU A 455 -8.52 -1.61 -14.19
C LEU A 455 -8.01 -3.01 -13.84
N LYS A 456 -6.96 -3.06 -13.03
CA LYS A 456 -6.38 -4.31 -12.56
C LYS A 456 -6.75 -4.58 -11.11
N GLY A 457 -7.07 -5.84 -10.81
CA GLY A 457 -7.25 -6.30 -9.44
C GLY A 457 -5.94 -6.40 -8.64
N LEU A 458 -6.04 -6.83 -7.39
CA LEU A 458 -4.86 -7.08 -6.55
C LEU A 458 -3.94 -8.18 -7.10
N ASP A 459 -4.49 -9.10 -7.90
CA ASP A 459 -3.78 -10.16 -8.61
C ASP A 459 -3.13 -9.69 -9.92
N ASN A 460 -3.14 -8.39 -10.18
CA ASN A 460 -2.64 -7.72 -11.39
C ASN A 460 -3.32 -8.16 -12.70
N LYS A 461 -4.49 -8.82 -12.62
CA LYS A 461 -5.29 -9.20 -13.79
C LYS A 461 -6.37 -8.17 -14.08
N PRO A 462 -6.79 -8.01 -15.36
CA PRO A 462 -7.93 -7.18 -15.72
C PRO A 462 -9.19 -7.57 -14.94
N PHE A 463 -9.96 -6.57 -14.54
CA PHE A 463 -11.23 -6.77 -13.85
C PHE A 463 -12.21 -7.54 -14.76
N LYS A 464 -12.85 -8.56 -14.22
CA LYS A 464 -13.87 -9.38 -14.89
C LYS A 464 -15.24 -9.13 -14.27
N ASP A 465 -16.28 -9.67 -14.89
CA ASP A 465 -17.62 -9.67 -14.31
C ASP A 465 -17.59 -10.38 -12.96
N VAL A 466 -18.14 -9.70 -11.93
CA VAL A 466 -18.20 -10.22 -10.57
C VAL A 466 -19.64 -10.37 -10.14
N THR A 467 -20.02 -11.57 -9.76
CA THR A 467 -21.35 -11.89 -9.22
C THR A 467 -21.26 -12.14 -7.73
N VAL A 468 -22.04 -11.39 -6.97
CA VAL A 468 -22.23 -11.57 -5.52
C VAL A 468 -23.61 -12.15 -5.25
N ARG A 469 -23.75 -12.89 -4.13
CA ARG A 469 -24.95 -13.70 -3.84
C ARG A 469 -25.39 -13.52 -2.39
N GLY A 470 -26.70 -13.70 -2.18
CA GLY A 470 -27.31 -13.69 -0.85
C GLY A 470 -27.81 -12.33 -0.36
N THR A 471 -28.54 -12.34 0.74
CA THR A 471 -29.06 -11.14 1.41
C THR A 471 -27.96 -10.28 2.04
N SER A 472 -26.86 -10.92 2.42
CA SER A 472 -25.65 -10.28 2.98
C SER A 472 -24.51 -10.29 1.97
N ALA A 473 -24.81 -10.10 0.68
CA ALA A 473 -23.80 -10.10 -0.37
C ALA A 473 -22.69 -9.08 -0.09
N PRO A 474 -21.40 -9.49 -0.14
CA PRO A 474 -20.32 -8.54 0.02
C PRO A 474 -20.31 -7.53 -1.13
N PRO A 475 -19.86 -6.28 -0.91
CA PRO A 475 -19.74 -5.32 -1.99
C PRO A 475 -18.68 -5.77 -3.00
N VAL A 476 -18.93 -5.48 -4.29
CA VAL A 476 -17.90 -5.63 -5.33
C VAL A 476 -16.96 -4.44 -5.23
N GLN A 477 -15.70 -4.68 -4.91
CA GLN A 477 -14.70 -3.64 -4.67
C GLN A 477 -13.67 -3.60 -5.79
N PHE A 478 -13.28 -2.39 -6.19
CA PHE A 478 -12.15 -2.19 -7.09
C PHE A 478 -11.38 -0.92 -6.78
N GLN A 479 -10.07 -0.96 -6.99
CA GLN A 479 -9.17 0.16 -6.77
C GLN A 479 -9.45 1.25 -7.82
N PHE A 480 -9.65 2.48 -7.36
CA PHE A 480 -9.91 3.64 -8.21
C PHE A 480 -8.93 4.78 -7.90
N ARG A 481 -7.65 4.47 -8.02
CA ARG A 481 -6.54 5.32 -7.58
C ARG A 481 -6.20 6.34 -8.65
N SER A 482 -6.39 7.63 -8.36
CA SER A 482 -5.88 8.70 -9.21
C SER A 482 -4.36 8.82 -9.07
N MET A 483 -3.69 9.23 -10.15
CA MET A 483 -2.29 9.62 -10.07
C MET A 483 -2.11 10.80 -9.10
N PRO A 484 -0.98 10.90 -8.38
CA PRO A 484 -0.75 12.00 -7.45
C PRO A 484 -0.76 13.39 -8.09
N ASP A 485 -0.50 13.47 -9.41
CA ASP A 485 -0.58 14.69 -10.22
C ASP A 485 -1.89 14.79 -11.02
N ASP A 486 -2.88 13.93 -10.79
CA ASP A 486 -4.23 14.06 -11.34
C ASP A 486 -5.08 14.98 -10.48
N ARG A 487 -5.53 16.05 -11.05
CA ARG A 487 -6.58 16.88 -10.49
C ARG A 487 -7.91 16.56 -11.16
N MET A 488 -8.81 15.96 -10.42
CA MET A 488 -10.15 15.64 -10.92
C MET A 488 -11.00 16.90 -11.04
N LEU A 489 -11.77 16.98 -12.11
CA LEU A 489 -12.69 18.08 -12.42
C LEU A 489 -14.14 17.61 -12.32
N ARG A 490 -15.05 18.57 -12.16
CA ARG A 490 -16.50 18.29 -12.22
C ARG A 490 -16.92 17.76 -13.59
N GLY A 491 -17.91 16.86 -13.60
CA GLY A 491 -18.42 16.21 -14.83
C GLY A 491 -17.74 14.88 -15.14
N SER A 492 -16.94 14.35 -14.22
CA SER A 492 -16.52 12.95 -14.24
C SER A 492 -17.68 12.05 -13.88
N SER A 493 -17.85 10.94 -14.58
CA SER A 493 -18.98 10.03 -14.40
C SER A 493 -18.60 8.56 -14.56
N MET A 494 -19.42 7.71 -13.97
CA MET A 494 -19.41 6.26 -14.09
C MET A 494 -20.77 5.80 -14.59
N ASN A 495 -20.79 5.02 -15.67
CA ASN A 495 -22.00 4.33 -16.16
C ASN A 495 -21.92 2.87 -15.70
N LEU A 496 -22.37 2.61 -14.49
CA LEU A 496 -22.40 1.26 -13.94
C LEU A 496 -23.34 0.38 -14.75
N LYS A 497 -22.80 -0.70 -15.31
CA LYS A 497 -23.57 -1.78 -15.95
C LYS A 497 -23.67 -2.94 -14.97
N TYR A 498 -24.90 -3.38 -14.72
CA TYR A 498 -25.15 -4.42 -13.73
C TYR A 498 -26.35 -5.30 -14.12
N SER A 499 -26.39 -6.49 -13.57
CA SER A 499 -27.51 -7.43 -13.69
C SER A 499 -27.91 -7.95 -12.32
N TYR A 500 -29.17 -8.41 -12.20
CA TYR A 500 -29.66 -8.97 -10.95
C TYR A 500 -30.79 -9.98 -11.17
N SER A 501 -31.00 -10.87 -10.21
CA SER A 501 -31.96 -11.96 -10.32
C SER A 501 -33.41 -11.50 -10.24
N ALA A 502 -34.32 -12.27 -10.85
CA ALA A 502 -35.77 -12.09 -10.77
C ALA A 502 -36.36 -12.38 -9.38
N GLN A 503 -35.59 -13.02 -8.51
CA GLN A 503 -36.04 -13.39 -7.15
C GLN A 503 -35.91 -12.24 -6.14
N VAL A 504 -35.38 -11.09 -6.55
CA VAL A 504 -35.26 -9.94 -5.66
C VAL A 504 -36.60 -9.21 -5.48
N ASN A 505 -36.82 -8.67 -4.28
CA ASN A 505 -37.97 -7.83 -3.98
C ASN A 505 -37.78 -6.45 -4.58
N SER A 506 -38.54 -6.14 -5.64
CA SER A 506 -38.45 -4.88 -6.40
C SER A 506 -38.72 -3.59 -5.58
N ARG A 507 -39.39 -3.70 -4.44
CA ARG A 507 -39.68 -2.55 -3.59
C ARG A 507 -38.59 -2.26 -2.54
N LYS A 508 -37.86 -3.30 -2.12
CA LYS A 508 -36.88 -3.22 -1.03
C LYS A 508 -35.43 -3.25 -1.50
N SER A 509 -35.15 -3.93 -2.62
CA SER A 509 -33.80 -4.16 -3.11
C SER A 509 -33.25 -2.95 -3.88
N SER A 510 -31.93 -2.73 -3.74
CA SER A 510 -31.23 -1.63 -4.37
C SER A 510 -29.80 -1.98 -4.73
N VAL A 511 -29.22 -1.23 -5.67
CA VAL A 511 -27.79 -1.17 -5.93
C VAL A 511 -27.29 0.20 -5.53
N SER A 512 -26.13 0.27 -4.85
CA SER A 512 -25.49 1.52 -4.45
C SER A 512 -24.02 1.54 -4.80
N VAL A 513 -23.53 2.72 -5.13
CA VAL A 513 -22.10 2.98 -5.45
C VAL A 513 -21.55 3.89 -4.36
N ARG A 514 -20.39 3.52 -3.82
CA ARG A 514 -19.69 4.29 -2.78
C ARG A 514 -18.24 4.53 -3.20
N ILE A 515 -17.68 5.68 -2.83
CA ILE A 515 -16.25 5.95 -2.87
C ILE A 515 -15.77 6.12 -1.43
N ASP A 516 -14.82 5.33 -0.99
CA ASP A 516 -14.27 5.35 0.38
C ASP A 516 -15.37 5.37 1.46
N GLY A 517 -16.41 4.55 1.25
CA GLY A 517 -17.58 4.45 2.14
C GLY A 517 -18.65 5.53 1.94
N VAL A 518 -18.40 6.60 1.18
CA VAL A 518 -19.36 7.66 0.89
C VAL A 518 -20.24 7.27 -0.29
N THR A 519 -21.56 7.15 -0.08
CA THR A 519 -22.50 6.83 -1.16
C THR A 519 -22.61 8.00 -2.14
N ILE A 520 -22.35 7.73 -3.41
CA ILE A 520 -22.40 8.72 -4.51
C ILE A 520 -23.56 8.48 -5.47
N GLY A 521 -24.20 7.32 -5.43
CA GLY A 521 -25.36 7.00 -6.25
C GLY A 521 -26.04 5.73 -5.80
N SER A 522 -27.35 5.63 -6.01
CA SER A 522 -28.11 4.42 -5.78
C SER A 522 -29.32 4.33 -6.69
N LYS A 523 -29.78 3.11 -6.97
CA LYS A 523 -30.97 2.83 -7.77
C LYS A 523 -31.72 1.63 -7.20
N LYS A 524 -33.05 1.71 -7.14
CA LYS A 524 -33.88 0.57 -6.78
C LYS A 524 -33.89 -0.47 -7.90
N LEU A 525 -33.92 -1.74 -7.54
CA LEU A 525 -34.02 -2.86 -8.46
C LEU A 525 -35.51 -3.15 -8.75
N THR A 526 -36.10 -2.41 -9.68
CA THR A 526 -37.57 -2.33 -9.86
C THR A 526 -38.18 -3.41 -10.75
N SER A 527 -37.39 -4.11 -11.57
CA SER A 527 -37.91 -5.14 -12.48
C SER A 527 -38.25 -6.43 -11.73
N GLU A 528 -39.46 -6.91 -11.92
CA GLU A 528 -39.94 -8.16 -11.35
C GLU A 528 -39.35 -9.40 -12.06
N ASN A 529 -38.89 -9.23 -13.29
CA ASN A 529 -38.25 -10.29 -14.09
C ASN A 529 -36.73 -10.31 -13.96
N GLY A 530 -36.18 -9.56 -12.97
CA GLY A 530 -34.76 -9.30 -12.89
C GLY A 530 -34.27 -8.21 -13.84
N GLY A 531 -33.05 -7.85 -13.77
CA GLY A 531 -32.40 -6.89 -14.66
C GLY A 531 -31.24 -7.51 -15.40
N ASN A 532 -31.16 -7.26 -16.69
CA ASN A 532 -30.02 -7.70 -17.49
C ASN A 532 -29.37 -6.49 -18.13
N ASN A 533 -28.10 -6.25 -17.80
CA ASN A 533 -27.31 -5.14 -18.31
C ASN A 533 -27.96 -3.76 -18.06
N GLU A 534 -28.52 -3.59 -16.86
CA GLU A 534 -29.10 -2.32 -16.41
C GLU A 534 -28.03 -1.25 -16.26
N LEU A 535 -28.47 0.02 -16.35
CA LEU A 535 -27.57 1.17 -16.25
C LEU A 535 -27.89 2.02 -15.00
N LEU A 536 -26.83 2.42 -14.31
CA LEU A 536 -26.86 3.47 -13.29
C LEU A 536 -25.77 4.49 -13.60
N ASN A 537 -26.18 5.70 -14.02
CA ASN A 537 -25.25 6.80 -14.20
C ASN A 537 -24.98 7.45 -12.83
N VAL A 538 -23.70 7.61 -12.50
CA VAL A 538 -23.24 8.16 -11.22
C VAL A 538 -22.23 9.26 -11.50
N ASP A 539 -22.45 10.44 -10.94
CA ASP A 539 -21.43 11.49 -10.91
C ASP A 539 -20.30 11.12 -9.95
N LEU A 540 -19.07 11.34 -10.37
CA LEU A 540 -17.87 11.12 -9.58
C LEU A 540 -17.39 12.46 -8.99
N PRO A 541 -17.61 12.74 -7.70
CA PRO A 541 -17.21 13.98 -7.06
C PRO A 541 -15.69 14.13 -7.03
N PRO A 542 -15.11 15.22 -7.57
CA PRO A 542 -13.65 15.36 -7.70
C PRO A 542 -12.91 15.34 -6.35
N ASN A 543 -13.53 15.78 -5.28
CA ASN A 543 -12.95 15.82 -3.93
C ASN A 543 -12.90 14.45 -3.22
N LEU A 544 -13.59 13.45 -3.75
CA LEU A 544 -13.59 12.08 -3.18
C LEU A 544 -12.58 11.15 -3.85
N ILE A 545 -12.07 11.51 -5.05
CA ILE A 545 -11.14 10.65 -5.77
C ILE A 545 -9.71 11.02 -5.40
N LYS A 546 -9.00 10.07 -4.78
CA LYS A 546 -7.63 10.21 -4.27
C LYS A 546 -6.74 9.11 -4.82
N SER A 547 -5.45 9.15 -4.45
CA SER A 547 -4.45 8.16 -4.84
C SER A 547 -4.62 6.79 -4.14
N ASP A 548 -5.54 6.67 -3.20
CA ASP A 548 -5.85 5.46 -2.43
C ASP A 548 -7.32 5.06 -2.48
N SER A 549 -8.13 5.74 -3.31
CA SER A 549 -9.59 5.52 -3.34
C SER A 549 -10.00 4.13 -3.82
N VAL A 550 -11.08 3.64 -3.21
CA VAL A 550 -11.76 2.38 -3.56
C VAL A 550 -13.22 2.68 -3.88
N ILE A 551 -13.70 2.11 -4.97
CA ILE A 551 -15.12 2.09 -5.29
C ILE A 551 -15.74 0.77 -4.86
N ASP A 552 -16.86 0.87 -4.14
CA ASP A 552 -17.69 -0.25 -3.71
C ASP A 552 -19.02 -0.20 -4.45
N VAL A 553 -19.40 -1.32 -5.06
CA VAL A 553 -20.76 -1.52 -5.59
C VAL A 553 -21.45 -2.54 -4.69
N ALA A 554 -22.43 -2.09 -3.92
CA ALA A 554 -23.16 -2.93 -2.99
C ALA A 554 -24.57 -3.23 -3.51
N PHE A 555 -24.96 -4.49 -3.45
CA PHE A 555 -26.32 -4.95 -3.74
C PHE A 555 -27.04 -5.27 -2.42
N ASP A 556 -28.06 -4.50 -2.08
CA ASP A 556 -28.97 -4.78 -0.97
C ASP A 556 -30.11 -5.64 -1.51
N LEU A 557 -29.98 -6.96 -1.39
CA LEU A 557 -30.87 -7.93 -1.99
C LEU A 557 -31.83 -8.47 -0.94
N TYR A 558 -33.12 -8.25 -1.13
CA TYR A 558 -34.18 -8.82 -0.32
C TYR A 558 -34.95 -9.84 -1.16
N PRO A 559 -35.34 -10.99 -0.61
CA PRO A 559 -36.13 -11.97 -1.36
C PRO A 559 -37.52 -11.48 -1.69
N ARG A 560 -38.03 -11.87 -2.85
CA ARG A 560 -39.40 -11.55 -3.32
C ARG A 560 -40.45 -12.15 -2.40
N GLU A 561 -40.26 -13.39 -2.01
CA GLU A 561 -41.12 -14.10 -1.08
C GLU A 561 -40.42 -14.24 0.27
N THR A 562 -41.10 -13.80 1.33
CA THR A 562 -40.65 -14.08 2.68
C THR A 562 -41.07 -15.51 3.04
N VAL A 563 -40.17 -16.43 2.87
CA VAL A 563 -40.39 -17.83 3.27
C VAL A 563 -40.35 -17.87 4.80
N LYS A 564 -41.49 -18.21 5.40
CA LYS A 564 -41.67 -18.27 6.87
C LYS A 564 -40.86 -19.39 7.52
N CYS A 565 -39.86 -19.94 7.12
CA CYS A 565 -39.04 -21.03 7.64
C CYS A 565 -38.28 -21.79 6.52
N GLY A 566 -37.82 -21.11 5.54
CA GLY A 566 -36.98 -21.71 4.54
C GLY A 566 -35.79 -20.78 4.26
N GLN A 567 -34.60 -21.34 4.11
CA GLN A 567 -33.52 -20.64 3.47
C GLN A 567 -33.96 -20.34 2.04
N VAL A 568 -34.22 -19.07 1.73
CA VAL A 568 -34.10 -18.67 0.33
C VAL A 568 -32.63 -18.95 0.00
N GLY A 569 -32.41 -19.95 -0.86
CA GLY A 569 -31.04 -20.34 -1.17
C GLY A 569 -30.29 -19.10 -1.65
N ASP A 570 -29.20 -18.74 -0.99
CA ASP A 570 -28.36 -17.57 -1.31
C ASP A 570 -28.00 -17.54 -2.80
N GLN A 571 -28.04 -18.69 -3.46
CA GLN A 571 -27.83 -18.84 -4.91
C GLN A 571 -28.91 -18.18 -5.77
N GLN A 572 -30.12 -17.98 -5.26
CA GLN A 572 -31.23 -17.40 -6.00
C GLN A 572 -31.22 -15.87 -6.03
N LEU A 573 -30.62 -15.27 -5.01
CA LEU A 573 -30.44 -13.82 -4.91
C LEU A 573 -29.01 -13.49 -5.37
N TRP A 574 -28.90 -12.79 -6.47
CA TRP A 574 -27.58 -12.40 -6.99
C TRP A 574 -27.62 -11.05 -7.69
N GLY A 575 -26.48 -10.37 -7.64
CA GLY A 575 -26.19 -9.18 -8.41
C GLY A 575 -24.80 -9.29 -9.08
N THR A 576 -24.70 -8.82 -10.31
CA THR A 576 -23.46 -8.85 -11.10
C THR A 576 -23.06 -7.44 -11.48
N VAL A 577 -21.81 -7.10 -11.28
CA VAL A 577 -21.16 -5.90 -11.85
C VAL A 577 -20.40 -6.32 -13.10
N HIS A 578 -20.71 -5.65 -14.23
CA HIS A 578 -20.09 -5.97 -15.50
C HIS A 578 -18.77 -5.23 -15.70
N SER A 579 -17.78 -5.92 -16.19
CA SER A 579 -16.46 -5.39 -16.56
C SER A 579 -16.52 -4.35 -17.68
N THR A 580 -17.63 -4.32 -18.42
CA THR A 580 -17.94 -3.31 -19.44
C THR A 580 -18.52 -2.00 -18.88
N THR A 581 -18.62 -1.83 -17.57
CA THR A 581 -18.94 -0.54 -16.90
C THR A 581 -18.01 0.55 -17.42
N ASP A 582 -18.56 1.68 -17.88
CA ASP A 582 -17.80 2.76 -18.51
C ASP A 582 -17.51 3.88 -17.51
N PHE A 583 -16.31 4.46 -17.64
CA PHE A 583 -15.89 5.67 -16.94
C PHE A 583 -15.60 6.78 -17.95
N ASN A 584 -15.98 8.00 -17.62
CA ASN A 584 -15.63 9.20 -18.35
C ASN A 584 -15.11 10.23 -17.36
N LEU A 585 -13.80 10.40 -17.31
CA LEU A 585 -13.15 11.29 -16.38
C LEU A 585 -12.92 12.66 -17.00
N LYS A 586 -13.03 13.69 -16.19
CA LYS A 586 -12.56 15.03 -16.48
C LYS A 586 -11.44 15.33 -15.50
N ARG A 587 -10.23 15.42 -16.00
CA ARG A 587 -9.05 15.64 -15.18
C ARG A 587 -8.01 16.48 -15.91
N GLU A 588 -7.11 17.03 -15.16
CA GLU A 588 -5.93 17.76 -15.64
C GLU A 588 -4.71 17.37 -14.83
N ASN A 589 -3.52 17.60 -15.37
CA ASN A 589 -2.28 17.33 -14.67
C ASN A 589 -1.88 18.57 -13.91
N SER A 590 -1.96 18.52 -12.60
CA SER A 590 -1.59 19.63 -11.71
C SER A 590 -1.16 19.07 -10.36
N VAL A 591 0.02 19.45 -9.92
CA VAL A 591 0.58 19.08 -8.61
C VAL A 591 1.24 20.28 -7.95
N GLU A 592 1.09 20.40 -6.65
CA GLU A 592 1.80 21.42 -5.85
C GLU A 592 3.01 20.78 -5.17
N LEU A 593 4.18 21.33 -5.43
CA LEU A 593 5.46 20.88 -4.88
C LEU A 593 6.16 22.05 -4.16
N PRO A 594 6.90 21.80 -3.09
CA PRO A 594 7.14 20.52 -2.44
C PRO A 594 6.01 20.11 -1.48
N ASP A 595 5.77 18.82 -1.30
CA ASP A 595 4.87 18.26 -0.30
C ASP A 595 5.29 16.82 0.05
N LEU A 596 5.61 16.56 1.31
CA LEU A 596 5.98 15.23 1.80
C LEU A 596 4.82 14.23 1.75
N LYS A 597 3.57 14.72 1.70
CA LYS A 597 2.42 13.83 1.49
C LYS A 597 2.50 13.09 0.15
N LEU A 598 3.04 13.72 -0.89
CA LEU A 598 3.26 13.07 -2.19
C LEU A 598 4.34 11.99 -2.12
N LEU A 599 5.35 12.17 -1.25
CA LEU A 599 6.38 11.15 -1.02
C LEU A 599 5.77 9.84 -0.49
N THR A 600 4.67 9.91 0.26
CA THR A 600 3.98 8.71 0.76
C THR A 600 3.40 7.84 -0.35
N THR A 601 3.17 8.40 -1.53
CA THR A 601 2.78 7.67 -2.75
C THR A 601 3.97 7.31 -3.64
N GLY A 602 5.18 7.75 -3.28
CA GLY A 602 6.39 7.64 -4.11
C GLY A 602 6.60 8.79 -5.09
N TYR A 603 5.63 9.71 -5.22
CA TYR A 603 5.73 10.82 -6.15
C TYR A 603 6.58 11.98 -5.60
N PRO A 604 7.42 12.64 -6.40
CA PRO A 604 7.72 12.36 -7.81
C PRO A 604 8.88 11.37 -8.01
N PHE A 605 9.48 10.84 -6.95
CA PHE A 605 10.70 10.03 -6.99
C PHE A 605 10.53 8.68 -7.71
N ALA A 606 9.35 8.06 -7.60
CA ALA A 606 9.00 6.86 -8.35
C ALA A 606 8.24 7.17 -9.66
N ALA A 607 8.48 8.32 -10.28
CA ALA A 607 7.93 8.71 -11.57
C ALA A 607 9.05 9.10 -12.55
N PRO A 608 9.51 8.18 -13.42
CA PRO A 608 9.03 6.82 -13.73
C PRO A 608 9.24 5.79 -12.63
N GLN A 609 8.46 4.71 -12.69
CA GLN A 609 8.45 3.62 -11.70
C GLN A 609 9.77 2.81 -11.63
N ASP A 610 10.66 2.93 -12.60
CA ASP A 610 12.03 2.35 -12.58
C ASP A 610 13.05 3.23 -11.84
N LEU A 611 12.62 4.37 -11.29
CA LEU A 611 13.44 5.36 -10.57
C LEU A 611 14.53 6.02 -11.42
N SER A 612 14.44 5.96 -12.77
CA SER A 612 15.46 6.52 -13.69
C SER A 612 15.59 8.05 -13.61
N LYS A 613 14.57 8.74 -13.08
CA LYS A 613 14.57 10.20 -12.85
C LYS A 613 14.88 10.59 -11.40
N THR A 614 15.40 9.65 -10.60
CA THR A 614 15.80 9.89 -9.21
C THR A 614 17.27 9.53 -9.03
N ALA A 615 17.97 10.33 -8.23
CA ALA A 615 19.34 10.05 -7.80
C ALA A 615 19.49 10.33 -6.30
N ILE A 616 20.28 9.52 -5.62
CA ILE A 616 20.66 9.71 -4.23
C ILE A 616 22.04 10.36 -4.19
N VAL A 617 22.23 11.31 -3.30
CA VAL A 617 23.52 11.99 -3.07
C VAL A 617 23.92 11.79 -1.62
N VAL A 618 25.15 11.28 -1.44
CA VAL A 618 25.72 11.01 -0.12
C VAL A 618 27.04 11.81 0.08
N PRO A 619 27.54 11.94 1.32
CA PRO A 619 28.85 12.52 1.55
C PRO A 619 29.96 11.76 0.79
N ASP A 620 31.09 12.42 0.51
CA ASP A 620 32.23 11.80 -0.17
C ASP A 620 32.82 10.59 0.61
N SER A 621 32.62 10.58 1.92
CA SER A 621 32.98 9.47 2.81
C SER A 621 31.76 9.07 3.63
N PRO A 622 30.84 8.27 3.06
CA PRO A 622 29.60 7.90 3.75
C PRO A 622 29.86 6.94 4.90
N THR A 623 29.16 7.18 6.02
CA THR A 623 29.16 6.28 7.19
C THR A 623 28.18 5.11 7.01
N GLU A 624 28.22 4.14 7.92
CA GLU A 624 27.25 3.05 7.96
C GLU A 624 25.82 3.57 8.15
N ALA A 625 25.63 4.67 8.89
CA ALA A 625 24.33 5.31 9.07
C ALA A 625 23.82 5.93 7.77
N ASP A 626 24.69 6.57 6.98
CA ASP A 626 24.34 7.11 5.67
C ASP A 626 23.95 5.97 4.72
N VAL A 627 24.75 4.89 4.66
CA VAL A 627 24.46 3.70 3.84
C VAL A 627 23.13 3.06 4.24
N MET A 628 22.89 2.90 5.54
CA MET A 628 21.61 2.34 6.01
C MET A 628 20.42 3.21 5.60
N THR A 629 20.58 4.54 5.63
CA THR A 629 19.53 5.48 5.18
C THR A 629 19.29 5.35 3.67
N VAL A 630 20.35 5.19 2.87
CA VAL A 630 20.24 4.88 1.44
C VAL A 630 19.42 3.61 1.22
N LEU A 631 19.71 2.53 1.96
CA LEU A 631 18.98 1.27 1.84
C LEU A 631 17.51 1.42 2.26
N LYS A 632 17.23 2.10 3.37
CA LYS A 632 15.85 2.30 3.86
C LYS A 632 15.02 3.17 2.90
N PHE A 633 15.61 4.19 2.29
CA PHE A 633 14.97 4.94 1.22
C PHE A 633 14.75 4.07 -0.03
N SER A 634 15.74 3.29 -0.45
CA SER A 634 15.66 2.37 -1.58
C SER A 634 14.57 1.32 -1.39
N GLU A 635 14.49 0.72 -0.19
CA GLU A 635 13.39 -0.19 0.19
C GLU A 635 12.03 0.48 0.03
N ARG A 636 11.87 1.68 0.64
CA ARG A 636 10.60 2.42 0.60
C ARG A 636 10.19 2.75 -0.82
N MET A 637 11.09 3.24 -1.66
CA MET A 637 10.81 3.50 -3.07
C MET A 637 10.52 2.21 -3.85
N GLY A 638 11.18 1.12 -3.51
CA GLY A 638 10.88 -0.20 -4.04
C GLY A 638 9.44 -0.62 -3.76
N ARG A 639 8.99 -0.52 -2.51
CA ARG A 639 7.61 -0.85 -2.08
C ARG A 639 6.55 0.03 -2.76
N LEU A 640 6.90 1.26 -3.13
CA LEU A 640 6.01 2.23 -3.77
C LEU A 640 6.10 2.21 -5.31
N SER A 641 6.91 1.34 -5.91
CA SER A 641 7.14 1.32 -7.34
C SER A 641 6.92 -0.07 -7.96
N GLN A 642 6.45 -0.08 -9.21
CA GLN A 642 6.13 -1.29 -9.97
C GLN A 642 6.75 -1.17 -11.37
N ALA A 643 7.95 -1.68 -11.60
CA ALA A 643 8.58 -1.68 -12.91
C ALA A 643 9.46 -2.92 -13.10
N ASN A 644 9.70 -3.27 -14.37
CA ASN A 644 10.51 -4.44 -14.74
C ASN A 644 12.03 -4.20 -14.64
N SER A 645 12.47 -3.04 -14.15
CA SER A 645 13.87 -2.75 -13.88
C SER A 645 14.02 -1.71 -12.77
N VAL A 646 15.23 -1.54 -12.25
CA VAL A 646 15.61 -0.46 -11.32
C VAL A 646 16.80 0.29 -11.90
N LYS A 647 16.66 1.61 -12.05
CA LYS A 647 17.67 2.51 -12.61
C LYS A 647 18.09 3.62 -11.64
N LEU A 648 17.93 3.38 -10.34
CA LEU A 648 18.34 4.30 -9.30
C LEU A 648 19.88 4.39 -9.26
N ASP A 649 20.44 5.62 -9.23
CA ASP A 649 21.86 5.87 -9.09
C ASP A 649 22.18 6.57 -7.77
N VAL A 650 23.36 6.31 -7.24
CA VAL A 650 23.91 6.96 -6.05
C VAL A 650 25.22 7.65 -6.41
N PHE A 651 25.36 8.91 -6.05
CA PHE A 651 26.53 9.74 -6.27
C PHE A 651 27.08 10.24 -4.94
N THR A 652 28.39 10.46 -4.89
CA THR A 652 29.00 11.27 -3.83
C THR A 652 28.87 12.76 -4.15
N ALA A 653 29.03 13.60 -3.14
CA ALA A 653 28.88 15.06 -3.29
C ALA A 653 29.80 15.65 -4.37
N SER A 654 31.06 15.21 -4.39
CA SER A 654 32.08 15.70 -5.34
C SER A 654 31.87 15.21 -6.78
N ASN A 655 31.20 14.07 -6.96
CA ASN A 655 31.04 13.43 -8.29
C ASN A 655 29.63 13.61 -8.87
N LEU A 656 28.76 14.42 -8.26
CA LEU A 656 27.41 14.65 -8.76
C LEU A 656 27.43 15.43 -10.09
N PRO A 657 27.03 14.82 -11.22
CA PRO A 657 27.09 15.48 -12.54
C PRO A 657 26.07 16.63 -12.64
N GLU A 658 26.44 17.70 -13.35
CA GLU A 658 25.52 18.84 -13.59
C GLU A 658 24.25 18.42 -14.35
N THR A 659 24.36 17.44 -15.26
CA THR A 659 23.19 16.88 -15.95
C THR A 659 22.22 16.22 -14.99
N VAL A 660 22.72 15.53 -13.97
CA VAL A 660 21.89 14.89 -12.95
C VAL A 660 21.20 15.93 -12.06
N LYS A 661 21.91 17.01 -11.66
CA LYS A 661 21.33 18.12 -10.90
C LYS A 661 20.13 18.76 -11.59
N ASN A 662 20.21 18.91 -12.91
CA ASN A 662 19.18 19.55 -13.72
C ASN A 662 18.03 18.62 -14.11
N ASP A 663 18.29 17.34 -14.34
CA ASP A 663 17.33 16.44 -14.99
C ASP A 663 16.64 15.47 -14.02
N ARG A 664 17.15 15.30 -12.78
CA ARG A 664 16.62 14.32 -11.84
C ARG A 664 16.10 14.95 -10.55
N HIS A 665 15.21 14.23 -9.89
CA HIS A 665 14.86 14.48 -8.49
C HIS A 665 15.98 13.95 -7.61
N LEU A 666 16.39 14.71 -6.59
CA LEU A 666 17.54 14.37 -5.77
C LEU A 666 17.14 14.04 -4.33
N VAL A 667 17.78 13.04 -3.77
CA VAL A 667 17.64 12.67 -2.35
C VAL A 667 18.99 12.82 -1.69
N ALA A 668 19.18 13.86 -0.89
CA ALA A 668 20.41 14.14 -0.18
C ALA A 668 20.37 13.48 1.22
N ILE A 669 21.37 12.66 1.51
CA ILE A 669 21.45 11.89 2.74
C ILE A 669 22.74 12.22 3.47
N GLY A 670 22.65 12.55 4.75
CA GLY A 670 23.81 12.77 5.60
C GLY A 670 23.47 13.62 6.81
N VAL A 671 24.31 13.55 7.84
CA VAL A 671 24.19 14.43 9.00
C VAL A 671 24.72 15.84 8.67
N ARG A 672 24.30 16.83 9.45
CA ARG A 672 24.59 18.25 9.26
C ARG A 672 26.03 18.56 8.83
N ASP A 673 27.00 18.05 9.55
CA ASP A 673 28.41 18.46 9.37
C ASP A 673 29.03 17.91 8.08
N ARG A 674 28.45 16.86 7.49
CA ARG A 674 28.88 16.25 6.23
C ARG A 674 27.75 16.16 5.20
N PHE A 675 26.77 17.06 5.27
CA PHE A 675 25.63 17.04 4.36
C PHE A 675 26.09 17.31 2.92
N PRO A 676 25.68 16.47 1.93
CA PRO A 676 26.31 16.45 0.60
C PRO A 676 25.94 17.65 -0.29
N ILE A 677 24.81 18.30 -0.05
CA ILE A 677 24.29 19.41 -0.89
C ILE A 677 24.16 20.66 -0.01
N LYS A 678 25.17 21.51 0.02
CA LYS A 678 25.20 22.71 0.86
C LYS A 678 24.12 23.72 0.52
N GLU A 679 23.74 23.80 -0.76
CA GLU A 679 22.67 24.67 -1.25
C GLU A 679 21.32 24.39 -0.57
N MET A 680 21.06 23.15 -0.18
CA MET A 680 19.86 22.81 0.61
C MET A 680 19.92 23.32 2.04
N LEU A 681 21.12 23.40 2.62
CA LEU A 681 21.31 23.93 3.98
C LEU A 681 21.15 25.45 4.01
N GLU A 682 21.54 26.14 2.94
CA GLU A 682 21.64 27.60 2.86
C GLU A 682 20.43 28.27 2.17
N ALA A 683 19.47 27.48 1.69
CA ALA A 683 18.34 28.00 0.92
C ALA A 683 17.57 29.11 1.65
N ASN A 684 17.44 30.26 0.99
CA ASN A 684 16.89 31.53 1.54
C ASN A 684 15.37 31.52 1.81
N SER A 685 14.68 30.40 1.67
CA SER A 685 13.24 30.30 1.88
C SER A 685 12.92 29.88 3.32
N GLY A 686 12.84 30.84 4.22
CA GLY A 686 12.14 30.77 5.52
C GLY A 686 12.69 29.83 6.59
N PHE A 687 13.25 28.70 6.24
CA PHE A 687 13.80 27.73 7.18
C PHE A 687 15.04 27.07 6.57
N ARG A 688 16.19 27.52 6.99
CA ARG A 688 17.43 26.84 6.66
C ARG A 688 17.45 25.51 7.39
N ILE A 689 17.90 24.42 6.74
CA ILE A 689 18.14 23.15 7.47
C ILE A 689 19.10 23.40 8.63
N MET A 690 20.02 24.37 8.49
CA MET A 690 20.87 24.86 9.58
C MET A 690 20.06 25.42 10.76
N ASP A 691 18.94 26.08 10.48
CA ASP A 691 18.04 26.67 11.48
C ASP A 691 17.00 25.65 11.98
N ALA A 692 16.88 24.46 11.32
CA ALA A 692 16.12 23.32 11.85
C ALA A 692 16.72 22.79 13.14
N PHE A 693 18.00 23.01 13.31
CA PHE A 693 18.71 22.65 14.51
C PHE A 693 18.61 23.75 15.59
N ALA A 694 18.18 24.99 15.21
CA ALA A 694 17.88 26.10 16.11
C ALA A 694 16.59 26.78 15.63
N ARG A 695 15.44 26.40 16.21
CA ARG A 695 14.13 26.91 15.78
C ARG A 695 13.79 28.25 16.41
N GLU A 696 13.45 29.26 15.63
CA GLU A 696 12.58 30.35 16.04
C GLU A 696 11.11 29.97 15.91
N SER A 697 10.48 29.68 17.02
CA SER A 697 9.03 29.64 17.12
C SER A 697 8.55 31.04 17.44
N GLY A 698 7.73 31.63 16.58
CA GLY A 698 7.32 33.03 16.65
C GLY A 698 7.20 33.58 18.07
N LYS A 699 7.93 34.67 18.32
CA LYS A 699 8.16 35.38 19.60
C LYS A 699 8.94 34.57 20.66
N ASP A 700 10.24 34.63 20.56
CA ASP A 700 11.21 34.53 21.65
C ASP A 700 11.55 33.13 22.27
N GLN A 701 11.25 32.00 21.63
CA GLN A 701 11.81 30.74 22.10
C GLN A 701 12.51 29.98 20.97
N ILE A 702 13.83 29.85 21.09
CA ILE A 702 14.65 28.96 20.25
C ILE A 702 14.58 27.57 20.86
N HIS A 703 13.92 26.65 20.18
CA HIS A 703 13.97 25.24 20.52
C HIS A 703 14.98 24.55 19.62
N ALA A 704 16.09 24.11 20.17
CA ALA A 704 17.03 23.25 19.45
C ALA A 704 16.39 21.88 19.21
N LEU A 705 16.54 21.34 18.00
CA LEU A 705 16.21 19.94 17.76
C LEU A 705 17.13 19.07 18.63
N PRO A 706 16.61 18.06 19.36
CA PRO A 706 17.45 17.15 20.12
C PRO A 706 18.53 16.51 19.22
N ASP A 707 19.71 16.25 19.72
CA ASP A 707 20.81 15.58 18.98
C ASP A 707 20.38 14.25 18.36
N GLN A 708 19.38 13.61 18.96
CA GLN A 708 18.78 12.38 18.45
C GLN A 708 17.59 12.63 17.51
N GLY A 709 17.24 13.88 17.21
CA GLY A 709 16.13 14.20 16.31
C GLY A 709 16.51 14.05 14.84
N GLY A 710 15.55 13.55 14.03
CA GLY A 710 15.67 13.43 12.58
C GLY A 710 14.89 14.52 11.83
N VAL A 711 15.29 14.79 10.60
CA VAL A 711 14.62 15.74 9.70
C VAL A 711 14.41 15.14 8.33
N ILE A 712 13.18 15.21 7.84
CA ILE A 712 12.84 14.97 6.43
C ILE A 712 12.33 16.30 5.87
N LYS A 713 13.04 16.87 4.89
CA LYS A 713 12.64 18.13 4.25
C LYS A 713 12.59 18.00 2.74
N SER A 714 11.46 18.39 2.16
CA SER A 714 11.28 18.50 0.71
C SER A 714 11.38 19.95 0.27
N MET A 715 12.02 20.21 -0.88
CA MET A 715 12.13 21.53 -1.49
C MET A 715 12.23 21.43 -3.00
N LEU A 716 12.02 22.53 -3.70
CA LEU A 716 12.29 22.60 -5.14
C LEU A 716 13.80 22.68 -5.37
N SER A 717 14.26 22.02 -6.45
CA SER A 717 15.66 22.12 -6.82
C SER A 717 16.04 23.57 -7.21
N PRO A 718 17.15 24.11 -6.71
CA PRO A 718 17.62 25.41 -7.11
C PRO A 718 18.07 25.47 -8.57
N TRP A 719 18.50 24.34 -9.12
CA TRP A 719 18.98 24.23 -10.51
C TRP A 719 17.84 24.05 -11.52
N ASN A 720 16.77 23.37 -11.12
CA ASN A 720 15.59 23.18 -11.98
C ASN A 720 14.33 23.12 -11.10
N ARG A 721 13.56 24.21 -11.08
CA ARG A 721 12.37 24.35 -10.24
C ARG A 721 11.21 23.38 -10.60
N ASP A 722 11.34 22.60 -11.67
CA ASP A 722 10.42 21.51 -11.99
C ASP A 722 10.87 20.16 -11.37
N ARG A 723 11.94 20.18 -10.60
CA ARG A 723 12.49 19.05 -9.86
C ARG A 723 12.40 19.29 -8.36
N THR A 724 12.22 18.20 -7.65
CA THR A 724 12.11 18.19 -6.18
C THR A 724 13.35 17.57 -5.59
N MET A 725 13.77 18.09 -4.47
CA MET A 725 14.83 17.54 -3.64
C MET A 725 14.27 17.17 -2.27
N VAL A 726 14.75 16.07 -1.70
CA VAL A 726 14.46 15.66 -0.32
C VAL A 726 15.76 15.51 0.45
N ALA A 727 15.86 16.17 1.59
CA ALA A 727 16.90 15.96 2.57
C ALA A 727 16.44 14.95 3.61
N LEU A 728 17.23 13.90 3.82
CA LEU A 728 17.13 12.93 4.89
C LEU A 728 18.32 13.19 5.81
N THR A 729 18.12 13.91 6.90
CA THR A 729 19.23 14.44 7.69
C THR A 729 18.95 14.45 9.19
N ALA A 730 19.99 14.72 9.96
CA ALA A 730 19.94 14.85 11.42
C ALA A 730 21.19 15.61 11.92
N GLN A 731 21.25 15.93 13.20
CA GLN A 731 22.50 16.43 13.81
C GLN A 731 23.56 15.33 13.92
N THR A 732 23.11 14.11 14.26
CA THR A 732 23.98 12.97 14.54
C THR A 732 23.49 11.70 13.82
N ASP A 733 24.33 10.68 13.75
CA ASP A 733 23.96 9.35 13.21
C ASP A 733 22.78 8.72 13.99
N SER A 734 22.67 9.00 15.29
CA SER A 734 21.53 8.56 16.11
C SER A 734 20.22 9.23 15.70
N GLY A 735 20.24 10.50 15.34
CA GLY A 735 19.08 11.19 14.78
C GLY A 735 18.71 10.66 13.38
N LEU A 736 19.71 10.31 12.58
CA LEU A 736 19.48 9.74 11.25
C LEU A 736 18.78 8.37 11.34
N LYS A 737 19.02 7.60 12.40
CA LYS A 737 18.28 6.36 12.68
C LYS A 737 16.78 6.59 12.82
N GLN A 738 16.33 7.70 13.40
CA GLN A 738 14.88 8.01 13.48
C GLN A 738 14.27 8.25 12.11
N VAL A 739 15.01 8.86 11.18
CA VAL A 739 14.59 8.97 9.78
C VAL A 739 14.46 7.59 9.14
N GLN A 740 15.42 6.68 9.39
CA GLN A 740 15.39 5.29 8.90
C GLN A 740 14.15 4.55 9.42
N ASP A 741 13.83 4.71 10.70
CA ASP A 741 12.69 4.07 11.34
C ASP A 741 11.35 4.56 10.74
N VAL A 742 11.21 5.87 10.51
CA VAL A 742 10.04 6.45 9.82
C VAL A 742 9.93 5.92 8.39
N LEU A 743 11.01 5.86 7.64
CA LEU A 743 11.01 5.30 6.28
C LEU A 743 10.62 3.81 6.24
N SER A 744 10.97 3.04 7.27
CA SER A 744 10.75 1.60 7.32
C SER A 744 9.33 1.23 7.74
N ASN A 745 8.68 2.01 8.59
CA ASN A 745 7.39 1.69 9.20
C ASN A 745 6.24 2.46 8.55
N ASP A 746 5.21 1.75 8.12
CA ASP A 746 4.05 2.33 7.43
C ASP A 746 3.22 3.24 8.33
N LEU A 747 3.07 2.89 9.63
CA LEU A 747 2.30 3.70 10.58
C LEU A 747 2.89 5.11 10.76
N TRP A 748 4.19 5.26 10.60
CA TRP A 748 4.86 6.56 10.72
C TRP A 748 5.05 7.22 9.35
N PHE A 749 5.42 6.47 8.32
CA PHE A 749 5.68 6.99 6.99
C PHE A 749 4.44 7.66 6.37
N TYR A 750 3.26 7.04 6.48
CA TYR A 750 2.02 7.59 5.93
C TYR A 750 1.46 8.80 6.70
N GLN A 751 2.07 9.19 7.83
CA GLN A 751 1.77 10.44 8.53
C GLN A 751 2.46 11.66 7.91
N LEU A 752 3.47 11.48 7.04
CA LEU A 752 4.22 12.57 6.42
C LEU A 752 3.30 13.51 5.65
N LYS A 753 3.48 14.79 5.86
CA LYS A 753 2.74 15.89 5.23
C LYS A 753 3.54 17.19 5.29
N GLU A 754 3.06 18.24 4.61
CA GLU A 754 3.74 19.52 4.48
C GLU A 754 5.11 19.37 3.79
N ASP A 755 6.01 20.32 3.94
CA ASP A 755 7.33 20.27 3.31
C ASP A 755 8.45 19.81 4.25
N THR A 756 8.23 19.87 5.56
CA THR A 756 9.25 19.53 6.56
C THR A 756 8.63 18.73 7.70
N ALA A 757 9.25 17.62 8.06
CA ALA A 757 8.93 16.81 9.22
C ALA A 757 10.13 16.78 10.18
N LEU A 758 9.92 17.23 11.40
CA LEU A 758 10.86 17.10 12.53
C LEU A 758 10.43 15.86 13.33
N ILE A 759 11.35 14.92 13.51
CA ILE A 759 11.09 13.60 14.08
C ILE A 759 11.82 13.50 15.39
N SER A 760 11.12 13.11 16.45
CA SER A 760 11.73 12.85 17.76
C SER A 760 11.01 11.74 18.49
N THR A 761 11.71 11.03 19.38
CA THR A 761 11.12 10.04 20.28
C THR A 761 11.79 10.08 21.63
N ASN A 762 11.02 9.88 22.69
CA ASN A 762 11.51 9.70 24.03
C ASN A 762 11.63 8.22 24.42
N GLN A 763 11.27 7.32 23.51
CA GLN A 763 11.31 5.87 23.74
C GLN A 763 12.67 5.32 23.29
N VAL A 764 13.29 4.49 24.09
CA VAL A 764 14.57 3.84 23.75
C VAL A 764 14.36 2.81 22.64
N ASN A 765 13.24 2.08 22.69
CA ASN A 765 12.84 1.11 21.68
C ASN A 765 11.37 1.38 21.27
N PRO A 766 11.12 2.25 20.30
CA PRO A 766 9.77 2.57 19.86
C PRO A 766 9.06 1.33 19.32
N SER A 767 7.84 1.07 19.83
CA SER A 767 7.05 -0.06 19.34
C SER A 767 6.62 0.17 17.89
N PRO A 768 6.88 -0.75 16.96
CA PRO A 768 6.46 -0.61 15.56
C PRO A 768 4.94 -0.64 15.35
N TYR A 769 4.17 -0.96 16.39
CA TYR A 769 2.70 -1.01 16.39
C TYR A 769 2.07 0.22 17.05
N ASP A 770 2.87 1.14 17.60
CA ASP A 770 2.41 2.38 18.19
C ASP A 770 2.59 3.54 17.22
N SER A 771 1.49 4.05 16.67
CA SER A 771 1.50 5.20 15.76
C SER A 771 2.05 6.49 16.40
N ASN A 772 2.05 6.57 17.73
CA ASN A 772 2.49 7.73 18.51
C ASN A 772 3.89 7.55 19.11
N ALA A 773 4.59 6.44 18.80
CA ALA A 773 5.94 6.18 19.30
C ALA A 773 6.95 7.26 18.87
N TYR A 774 6.70 7.90 17.71
CA TYR A 774 7.41 9.07 17.22
C TYR A 774 6.53 10.32 17.29
N GLN A 775 7.07 11.39 17.83
CA GLN A 775 6.49 12.72 17.73
C GLN A 775 6.99 13.37 16.45
N MET A 776 6.07 13.62 15.52
CA MET A 776 6.37 14.31 14.27
C MET A 776 5.76 15.68 14.26
N GLN A 777 6.60 16.72 14.15
CA GLN A 777 6.16 18.07 13.95
C GLN A 777 6.32 18.42 12.47
N PHE A 778 5.22 18.89 11.87
CA PHE A 778 5.19 19.28 10.46
C PHE A 778 5.22 20.79 10.31
N LEU A 779 6.02 21.27 9.37
CA LEU A 779 6.18 22.68 9.05
C LEU A 779 5.96 22.88 7.56
N ASN A 780 5.39 24.03 7.20
CA ASN A 780 5.22 24.47 5.82
C ASN A 780 6.01 25.76 5.63
N GLN A 781 7.19 25.68 5.06
CA GLN A 781 8.18 26.77 5.03
C GLN A 781 8.74 27.07 3.65
N SER A 782 8.61 26.11 2.71
CA SER A 782 9.04 26.30 1.35
C SER A 782 7.95 26.95 0.51
N GLU A 783 8.33 27.80 -0.42
CA GLU A 783 7.41 28.34 -1.42
C GLU A 783 6.88 27.18 -2.27
N ARG A 784 5.58 26.96 -2.26
CA ARG A 784 4.93 25.95 -3.11
C ARG A 784 4.79 26.48 -4.53
N ARG A 785 5.15 25.63 -5.49
CA ARG A 785 4.95 25.89 -6.91
C ARG A 785 3.98 24.86 -7.46
N ARG A 786 2.98 25.36 -8.17
CA ARG A 786 2.08 24.50 -8.94
C ARG A 786 2.73 24.19 -10.29
N ILE A 787 2.98 22.91 -10.53
CA ILE A 787 3.45 22.40 -11.82
C ILE A 787 2.22 21.89 -12.57
N GLU A 788 1.96 22.51 -13.72
CA GLU A 788 0.78 22.24 -14.55
C GLU A 788 1.20 21.91 -15.97
N ASN A 789 0.66 20.82 -16.51
CA ASN A 789 0.73 20.53 -17.92
C ASN A 789 -0.68 20.68 -18.53
N THR A 790 -1.16 21.94 -18.53
CA THR A 790 -2.55 22.28 -18.89
C THR A 790 -2.61 23.19 -20.10
N THR A 791 -3.66 23.05 -20.91
CA THR A 791 -3.96 23.95 -22.02
C THR A 791 -4.52 25.28 -21.51
N ALA A 792 -4.41 26.35 -22.30
CA ALA A 792 -4.98 27.65 -21.94
C ALA A 792 -6.51 27.58 -21.65
N LEU A 793 -7.22 26.69 -22.34
CA LEU A 793 -8.65 26.45 -22.11
C LEU A 793 -8.91 25.77 -20.77
N SER A 794 -8.04 24.84 -20.37
CA SER A 794 -8.10 24.17 -19.05
C SER A 794 -7.85 25.17 -17.92
N LYS A 795 -6.86 26.08 -18.09
CA LYS A 795 -6.59 27.16 -17.13
C LYS A 795 -7.77 28.11 -16.96
N ALA A 796 -8.42 28.48 -18.06
CA ALA A 796 -9.61 29.31 -18.01
C ALA A 796 -10.78 28.61 -17.28
N ARG A 797 -11.00 27.31 -17.53
CA ARG A 797 -11.99 26.50 -16.78
C ARG A 797 -11.67 26.40 -15.29
N GLN A 798 -10.41 26.25 -14.96
CA GLN A 798 -9.93 26.18 -13.58
C GLN A 798 -10.23 27.48 -12.84
N LEU A 799 -9.85 28.63 -13.43
CA LEU A 799 -10.13 29.95 -12.86
C LEU A 799 -11.63 30.15 -12.59
N LEU A 800 -12.47 29.72 -13.54
CA LEU A 800 -13.92 29.79 -13.38
C LEU A 800 -14.48 28.84 -12.30
N GLN A 801 -13.83 27.70 -12.04
CA GLN A 801 -14.25 26.77 -10.98
C GLN A 801 -13.78 27.22 -9.59
N GLU A 802 -12.54 27.69 -9.49
CA GLU A 802 -11.96 28.14 -8.22
C GLU A 802 -12.48 29.52 -7.79
N GLN A 803 -12.71 30.39 -8.77
CA GLN A 803 -13.14 31.77 -8.56
C GLN A 803 -14.45 32.04 -9.30
N TRP A 804 -15.49 31.26 -8.98
CA TRP A 804 -16.80 31.34 -9.64
C TRP A 804 -17.38 32.76 -9.69
N TYR A 805 -16.98 33.65 -8.76
CA TYR A 805 -17.36 35.07 -8.71
C TYR A 805 -16.76 35.88 -9.86
N LEU A 806 -15.71 35.42 -10.54
CA LEU A 806 -15.17 36.07 -11.74
C LEU A 806 -16.12 35.97 -12.93
N LEU A 807 -17.00 34.98 -12.96
CA LEU A 807 -17.95 34.77 -14.04
C LEU A 807 -18.98 35.92 -14.13
N PRO A 808 -19.67 36.34 -13.07
CA PRO A 808 -20.55 37.50 -13.11
C PRO A 808 -19.77 38.81 -13.37
N ILE A 809 -18.58 38.98 -12.82
CA ILE A 809 -17.72 40.15 -13.08
C ILE A 809 -17.35 40.22 -14.59
N GLY A 810 -16.95 39.10 -15.17
CA GLY A 810 -16.63 38.99 -16.60
C GLY A 810 -17.82 39.31 -17.49
N ILE A 811 -19.03 38.86 -17.14
CA ILE A 811 -20.27 39.17 -17.86
C ILE A 811 -20.59 40.65 -17.79
N ILE A 812 -20.46 41.28 -16.63
CA ILE A 812 -20.68 42.72 -16.44
C ILE A 812 -19.67 43.52 -17.27
N ALA A 813 -18.38 43.20 -17.17
CA ALA A 813 -17.34 43.87 -17.93
C ALA A 813 -17.52 43.77 -19.44
N SER A 814 -17.83 42.56 -19.94
CA SER A 814 -18.13 42.34 -21.38
C SER A 814 -19.38 43.05 -21.84
N SER A 815 -20.44 43.12 -21.02
CA SER A 815 -21.66 43.87 -21.33
C SER A 815 -21.42 45.37 -21.43
N LEU A 816 -20.62 45.92 -20.52
CA LEU A 816 -20.23 47.33 -20.56
C LEU A 816 -19.36 47.64 -21.78
N LEU A 817 -18.45 46.73 -22.13
CA LEU A 817 -17.57 46.88 -23.30
C LEU A 817 -18.38 46.85 -24.60
N LEU A 818 -19.32 45.90 -24.72
CA LEU A 818 -20.25 45.82 -25.85
C LEU A 818 -21.16 47.06 -25.95
N TYR A 819 -21.64 47.57 -24.82
CA TYR A 819 -22.39 48.79 -24.76
C TYR A 819 -21.57 50.02 -25.23
N GLY A 820 -20.31 50.13 -24.76
CA GLY A 820 -19.37 51.14 -25.22
C GLY A 820 -19.11 51.09 -26.73
N ILE A 821 -18.86 49.89 -27.27
CA ILE A 821 -18.68 49.67 -28.73
C ILE A 821 -19.93 50.06 -29.48
N ALA A 822 -21.12 49.64 -29.01
CA ALA A 822 -22.39 49.99 -29.64
C ALA A 822 -22.62 51.52 -29.66
N GLN A 823 -22.28 52.23 -28.59
CA GLN A 823 -22.33 53.69 -28.50
C GLN A 823 -21.39 54.38 -29.50
N ILE A 824 -20.17 53.86 -29.66
CA ILE A 824 -19.18 54.39 -30.61
C ILE A 824 -19.67 54.20 -32.04
N LEU A 825 -20.19 52.99 -32.35
CA LEU A 825 -20.74 52.69 -33.65
C LEU A 825 -21.99 53.55 -34.00
N LEU A 826 -22.88 53.74 -33.01
CA LEU A 826 -24.04 54.59 -33.18
C LEU A 826 -23.66 56.08 -33.40
N LYS A 827 -22.62 56.57 -32.70
CA LYS A 827 -22.09 57.91 -32.95
C LYS A 827 -21.46 58.07 -34.33
N ARG A 828 -20.78 57.04 -34.85
CA ARG A 828 -20.23 57.07 -36.23
C ARG A 828 -21.28 56.96 -37.31
N VAL A 829 -22.42 56.36 -37.06
CA VAL A 829 -23.53 56.25 -38.05
C VAL A 829 -24.46 57.46 -37.97
N ALA A 830 -24.45 58.21 -36.84
CA ALA A 830 -25.29 59.40 -36.67
C ALA A 830 -24.60 60.75 -37.04
N GLY A 831 -23.29 60.76 -37.29
CA GLY A 831 -22.52 61.89 -37.89
C GLY A 831 -22.22 61.52 -39.34
#